data_ec059c102b143113f964dc2528f4b3dd
#
_entry.id   ec059c102b143113f964dc2528f4b3dd
#
_cell.length_a   1.000
_cell.length_b   1.000
_cell.length_c   1.000
_cell.angle_alpha   90.00
_cell.angle_beta   90.00
_cell.angle_gamma   90.00
#
_symmetry.space_group_name_H-M   'P 1'
#
loop_
_entity.id
_entity.type
_entity.pdbx_description
1 polymer ?
#
loop_
_entity_poly.entity_id
_entity_poly.type
_entity_poly.pdbx_seq_one_letter_code
_entity_poly.pdbx_strand_id
1 'polypeptide(L)'
;MSSKFLMSVLGLLIICSSFSQFSLAISLGEINEATVSIEYRNVTVYAPAVAHTDGGYIGVTSTITVTIQNNGSGRVFVDTLPLTQIDMQGSARLAVKVASALVKNDDRCEINPSEYDFFFVIRTSAPIIGGPSAGAIMTTAVTSLLQNWTMDNKTMMTGMINPDGSIGPVGGILQKVDAACSVGATRFLIPKGQGEYTETITETVSENGWTQITTRQVLRNVSDYALENYGIEVIETEDINDALLYFTGWNFPLIESNASITTEDYIDSMKPLATSLLNDSRESYENASESFDNTEIPNRYPYYYKNQVTDFLNTAEEALIESEDWFDQELYYTSTSKSFQSLINSHFVIYSCEYFNAEDKEDYISSLLNEAEELNINKSNLVKNVEINGMISLQCVGAAQKRASDAELHLSDAHSSYQNGDFLTTLYDIAYANQRSNSAEWWIGISSYFNDSGEIDEGELENLSEGYIEDAQQAVVYSDVILEEMGKISNYLTDAENILETARDDKEKGYPAAALFEALEALAKANLALELADGITEDKIDRYQESASSSISKSRIRGIEPILAVSYYEYAQSLVNESSTDAAMFYYKYSGLIPGALSFTGTYGGQSSRYTGIPEINISPWNQGIFRHKEYQILFAVIGGLGGLCAGVAIGLLPSAYKGRKEKSNKNLVPRNINNHYDKKINDEYFSEGQIPRSIKDYYKKNK
;
A
#
# COMPACT_ATOMS: atom_id res chain seq x y z
N MET A 1 -58.97 72.45 8.30
CA MET A 1 -57.88 71.50 8.09
C MET A 1 -56.87 72.16 7.15
N SER A 2 -55.65 72.34 7.62
CA SER A 2 -54.66 73.18 6.97
C SER A 2 -54.04 72.54 5.77
N SER A 3 -53.84 73.28 4.66
CA SER A 3 -53.29 72.94 3.41
C SER A 3 -51.94 72.09 3.54
N LYS A 4 -51.26 72.24 4.66
CA LYS A 4 -50.05 71.49 4.99
C LYS A 4 -50.31 69.98 5.28
N PHE A 5 -51.46 69.63 5.82
CA PHE A 5 -51.86 68.24 6.11
C PHE A 5 -52.22 67.50 4.82
N LEU A 6 -52.88 68.21 3.90
CA LEU A 6 -53.25 67.64 2.61
C LEU A 6 -52.00 67.34 1.74
N MET A 7 -51.00 68.20 1.76
CA MET A 7 -49.73 68.02 1.08
C MET A 7 -48.90 66.87 1.68
N SER A 8 -48.92 66.67 3.02
CA SER A 8 -48.24 65.57 3.67
C SER A 8 -48.87 64.20 3.32
N VAL A 9 -50.21 64.14 3.25
CA VAL A 9 -50.95 62.94 2.86
C VAL A 9 -50.73 62.59 1.37
N LEU A 10 -50.68 63.63 0.49
CA LEU A 10 -50.39 63.43 -0.92
C LEU A 10 -48.93 62.97 -1.17
N GLY A 11 -47.96 63.50 -0.40
CA GLY A 11 -46.58 63.08 -0.44
C GLY A 11 -46.41 61.62 0.02
N LEU A 12 -47.15 61.21 1.06
CA LEU A 12 -47.10 59.81 1.53
C LEU A 12 -47.70 58.80 0.55
N LEU A 13 -48.78 59.21 -0.17
CA LEU A 13 -49.39 58.40 -1.21
C LEU A 13 -48.50 58.24 -2.45
N ILE A 14 -47.76 59.28 -2.80
CA ILE A 14 -46.79 59.20 -3.93
C ILE A 14 -45.59 58.31 -3.56
N ILE A 15 -45.13 58.36 -2.34
CA ILE A 15 -44.06 57.48 -1.84
C ILE A 15 -44.52 56.00 -1.81
N CYS A 16 -45.74 55.75 -1.32
CA CYS A 16 -46.31 54.40 -1.31
C CYS A 16 -46.55 53.85 -2.72
N SER A 17 -46.94 54.68 -3.70
CA SER A 17 -47.10 54.23 -5.08
C SER A 17 -45.76 53.95 -5.82
N SER A 18 -44.68 54.63 -5.42
CA SER A 18 -43.32 54.39 -5.95
C SER A 18 -42.77 53.06 -5.39
N PHE A 19 -43.07 52.73 -4.13
CA PHE A 19 -42.66 51.43 -3.54
C PHE A 19 -43.43 50.23 -4.13
N SER A 20 -44.67 50.41 -4.54
CA SER A 20 -45.43 49.32 -5.19
C SER A 20 -44.98 49.00 -6.63
N GLN A 21 -44.37 49.99 -7.32
CA GLN A 21 -43.75 49.72 -8.64
C GLN A 21 -42.34 49.13 -8.55
N PHE A 22 -41.66 49.37 -7.41
CA PHE A 22 -40.34 48.70 -7.20
C PHE A 22 -40.47 47.23 -6.77
N SER A 23 -41.62 46.84 -6.18
CA SER A 23 -41.89 45.44 -5.85
C SER A 23 -42.35 44.58 -7.04
N LEU A 24 -42.78 45.21 -8.18
CA LEU A 24 -43.16 44.44 -9.38
C LEU A 24 -42.05 44.31 -10.40
N ALA A 25 -40.87 44.94 -10.19
CA ALA A 25 -39.71 44.80 -11.08
C ALA A 25 -38.69 43.74 -10.61
N ILE A 26 -38.96 43.08 -9.47
CA ILE A 26 -38.21 41.88 -8.97
C ILE A 26 -39.00 40.60 -9.26
N SER A 27 -39.83 40.61 -10.25
CA SER A 27 -40.57 39.44 -10.67
C SER A 27 -40.17 39.08 -12.09
N LEU A 28 -39.75 37.83 -12.22
CA LEU A 28 -39.57 37.13 -13.49
C LEU A 28 -38.25 37.39 -14.24
N GLY A 29 -37.08 37.35 -13.53
CA GLY A 29 -36.09 36.46 -14.04
C GLY A 29 -36.61 35.03 -13.75
N GLU A 30 -36.89 34.28 -14.78
CA GLU A 30 -37.07 32.85 -14.65
C GLU A 30 -35.83 32.30 -13.95
N ILE A 31 -35.92 32.09 -12.62
CA ILE A 31 -35.14 31.09 -12.00
C ILE A 31 -35.63 29.82 -12.65
N ASN A 32 -34.99 29.40 -13.73
CA ASN A 32 -34.89 27.99 -14.05
C ASN A 32 -34.22 27.40 -12.83
N GLU A 33 -34.99 27.13 -11.77
CA GLU A 33 -34.68 26.03 -10.91
C GLU A 33 -34.62 24.83 -11.85
N ALA A 34 -33.42 24.54 -12.35
CA ALA A 34 -33.12 23.19 -12.76
C ALA A 34 -33.54 22.37 -11.55
N THR A 35 -34.70 21.78 -11.60
CA THR A 35 -35.14 20.79 -10.61
C THR A 35 -34.11 19.67 -10.75
N VAL A 36 -33.07 19.72 -9.91
CA VAL A 36 -32.08 18.67 -9.81
C VAL A 36 -32.88 17.44 -9.39
N SER A 37 -33.20 16.59 -10.35
CA SER A 37 -33.90 15.34 -10.06
C SER A 37 -32.95 14.43 -9.32
N ILE A 38 -33.21 14.21 -8.03
CA ILE A 38 -32.50 13.20 -7.28
C ILE A 38 -32.97 11.84 -7.81
N GLU A 39 -32.04 11.10 -8.36
CA GLU A 39 -32.28 9.76 -8.87
C GLU A 39 -31.67 8.74 -7.90
N TYR A 40 -32.46 7.75 -7.54
CA TYR A 40 -32.02 6.63 -6.71
C TYR A 40 -32.06 5.35 -7.55
N ARG A 41 -30.97 4.59 -7.52
CA ARG A 41 -30.93 3.23 -8.07
C ARG A 41 -30.55 2.28 -6.92
N ASN A 42 -31.18 1.14 -6.85
CA ASN A 42 -30.88 0.15 -5.83
C ASN A 42 -30.93 -1.27 -6.36
N VAL A 43 -30.20 -2.15 -5.69
CA VAL A 43 -30.24 -3.60 -5.89
C VAL A 43 -30.09 -4.28 -4.54
N THR A 44 -30.78 -5.40 -4.36
CA THR A 44 -30.61 -6.26 -3.18
C THR A 44 -29.96 -7.56 -3.63
N VAL A 45 -28.84 -7.87 -2.99
CA VAL A 45 -28.06 -9.10 -3.22
C VAL A 45 -28.02 -9.95 -1.96
N TYR A 46 -27.79 -11.25 -2.13
CA TYR A 46 -27.60 -12.18 -1.04
C TYR A 46 -26.11 -12.44 -0.85
N ALA A 47 -25.66 -12.36 0.40
CA ALA A 47 -24.28 -12.66 0.79
C ALA A 47 -24.29 -13.85 1.77
N PRO A 48 -23.67 -14.99 1.41
CA PRO A 48 -23.58 -16.12 2.33
C PRO A 48 -22.49 -15.83 3.38
N ALA A 49 -22.79 -16.23 4.62
CA ALA A 49 -21.90 -16.09 5.77
C ALA A 49 -21.87 -17.39 6.57
N VAL A 50 -20.92 -17.50 7.49
CA VAL A 50 -20.79 -18.63 8.41
C VAL A 50 -21.11 -18.15 9.82
N ALA A 51 -21.99 -18.87 10.50
CA ALA A 51 -22.32 -18.61 11.90
C ALA A 51 -21.83 -19.76 12.77
N HIS A 52 -21.27 -19.44 13.92
CA HIS A 52 -20.89 -20.42 14.93
C HIS A 52 -22.08 -20.74 15.84
N THR A 53 -22.37 -22.03 16.04
CA THR A 53 -23.40 -22.53 16.93
C THR A 53 -22.82 -23.58 17.85
N ASP A 54 -23.57 -24.00 18.90
CA ASP A 54 -23.15 -25.09 19.80
C ASP A 54 -22.91 -26.41 19.06
N GLY A 55 -23.48 -26.58 17.87
CA GLY A 55 -23.33 -27.76 17.01
C GLY A 55 -22.22 -27.63 15.94
N GLY A 56 -21.49 -26.53 15.91
CA GLY A 56 -20.45 -26.22 14.91
C GLY A 56 -20.80 -25.06 14.00
N TYR A 57 -20.12 -24.99 12.87
CA TYR A 57 -20.32 -23.93 11.88
C TYR A 57 -21.47 -24.24 10.93
N ILE A 58 -22.37 -23.29 10.73
CA ILE A 58 -23.50 -23.38 9.80
C ILE A 58 -23.49 -22.22 8.82
N GLY A 59 -23.99 -22.48 7.61
CA GLY A 59 -24.20 -21.43 6.61
C GLY A 59 -25.44 -20.60 6.92
N VAL A 60 -25.32 -19.29 6.83
CA VAL A 60 -26.43 -18.34 6.95
C VAL A 60 -26.40 -17.37 5.80
N THR A 61 -27.55 -16.81 5.44
CA THR A 61 -27.65 -15.84 4.35
C THR A 61 -28.00 -14.47 4.90
N SER A 62 -27.23 -13.47 4.47
CA SER A 62 -27.48 -12.06 4.73
C SER A 62 -28.03 -11.39 3.47
N THR A 63 -28.83 -10.36 3.64
CA THR A 63 -29.25 -9.48 2.53
C THR A 63 -28.48 -8.16 2.62
N ILE A 64 -27.96 -7.72 1.46
CA ILE A 64 -27.31 -6.43 1.31
C ILE A 64 -28.07 -5.65 0.26
N THR A 65 -28.70 -4.55 0.66
CA THR A 65 -29.30 -3.60 -0.26
C THR A 65 -28.33 -2.46 -0.50
N VAL A 66 -27.84 -2.34 -1.72
CA VAL A 66 -27.00 -1.24 -2.17
C VAL A 66 -27.86 -0.22 -2.87
N THR A 67 -27.74 1.05 -2.50
CA THR A 67 -28.42 2.17 -3.15
C THR A 67 -27.37 3.22 -3.52
N ILE A 68 -27.45 3.74 -4.74
CA ILE A 68 -26.69 4.91 -5.18
C ILE A 68 -27.64 6.09 -5.39
N GLN A 69 -27.18 7.28 -5.03
CA GLN A 69 -27.91 8.53 -5.17
C GLN A 69 -27.06 9.52 -5.94
N ASN A 70 -27.54 10.08 -7.04
CA ASN A 70 -26.85 11.15 -7.76
C ASN A 70 -26.86 12.47 -6.97
N ASN A 71 -26.09 13.46 -7.43
CA ASN A 71 -25.86 14.73 -6.73
C ASN A 71 -25.31 14.53 -5.31
N GLY A 72 -24.55 13.47 -5.12
CA GLY A 72 -23.83 13.15 -3.90
C GLY A 72 -22.43 13.78 -3.90
N SER A 73 -21.61 13.29 -2.99
CA SER A 73 -20.24 13.76 -2.75
C SER A 73 -19.25 12.60 -2.54
N GLY A 74 -19.53 11.41 -3.05
CA GLY A 74 -18.70 10.23 -2.93
C GLY A 74 -18.80 9.53 -1.57
N ARG A 75 -19.77 9.88 -0.72
CA ARG A 75 -19.87 9.35 0.65
C ARG A 75 -20.42 7.93 0.67
N VAL A 76 -19.88 7.14 1.59
CA VAL A 76 -20.29 5.76 1.83
C VAL A 76 -20.95 5.64 3.20
N PHE A 77 -22.23 5.24 3.21
CA PHE A 77 -23.03 5.03 4.40
C PHE A 77 -23.33 3.56 4.58
N VAL A 78 -23.08 3.03 5.77
CA VAL A 78 -23.33 1.62 6.10
C VAL A 78 -24.27 1.53 7.28
N ASP A 79 -25.46 0.96 7.05
CA ASP A 79 -26.46 0.66 8.08
C ASP A 79 -26.58 -0.86 8.26
N THR A 80 -26.42 -1.32 9.48
CA THR A 80 -26.39 -2.76 9.81
C THR A 80 -27.35 -3.10 10.93
N LEU A 81 -28.05 -4.20 10.77
CA LEU A 81 -28.89 -4.78 11.79
C LEU A 81 -28.73 -6.30 11.79
N PRO A 82 -28.20 -6.90 12.82
CA PRO A 82 -27.69 -6.33 14.08
C PRO A 82 -26.32 -5.64 13.96
N LEU A 83 -25.48 -5.72 15.01
CA LEU A 83 -24.14 -5.12 15.01
C LEU A 83 -23.22 -5.75 13.97
N THR A 84 -22.30 -4.96 13.43
CA THR A 84 -21.26 -5.44 12.48
C THR A 84 -19.86 -5.17 13.03
N GLN A 85 -18.90 -5.96 12.57
CA GLN A 85 -17.49 -5.75 12.81
C GLN A 85 -16.95 -4.64 11.88
N ILE A 86 -15.76 -4.12 12.18
CA ILE A 86 -15.14 -2.99 11.47
C ILE A 86 -14.79 -3.35 10.02
N ASP A 87 -14.37 -4.59 9.78
CA ASP A 87 -14.01 -5.16 8.48
C ASP A 87 -15.10 -5.03 7.41
N MET A 88 -16.38 -5.19 7.80
CA MET A 88 -17.51 -5.02 6.89
C MET A 88 -17.63 -3.57 6.39
N GLN A 89 -17.32 -2.58 7.24
CA GLN A 89 -17.33 -1.17 6.85
C GLN A 89 -16.16 -0.87 5.90
N GLY A 90 -14.98 -1.44 6.18
CA GLY A 90 -13.81 -1.37 5.30
C GLY A 90 -14.11 -1.98 3.93
N SER A 91 -14.74 -3.16 3.90
CA SER A 91 -15.14 -3.83 2.66
C SER A 91 -16.13 -3.01 1.83
N ALA A 92 -17.10 -2.34 2.46
CA ALA A 92 -18.06 -1.50 1.74
C ALA A 92 -17.37 -0.26 1.10
N ARG A 93 -16.43 0.37 1.80
CA ARG A 93 -15.65 1.50 1.27
C ARG A 93 -14.75 1.05 0.13
N LEU A 94 -14.05 -0.06 0.30
CA LEU A 94 -13.19 -0.63 -0.74
C LEU A 94 -14.01 -1.05 -1.96
N ALA A 95 -15.21 -1.62 -1.76
CA ALA A 95 -16.12 -1.96 -2.85
C ALA A 95 -16.49 -0.75 -3.71
N VAL A 96 -16.79 0.39 -3.09
CA VAL A 96 -17.07 1.65 -3.81
C VAL A 96 -15.83 2.15 -4.54
N LYS A 97 -14.65 2.10 -3.91
CA LYS A 97 -13.39 2.54 -4.50
C LYS A 97 -13.05 1.73 -5.75
N VAL A 98 -13.10 0.40 -5.67
CA VAL A 98 -12.82 -0.51 -6.79
C VAL A 98 -13.85 -0.32 -7.91
N ALA A 99 -15.14 -0.30 -7.58
CA ALA A 99 -16.19 -0.07 -8.57
C ALA A 99 -16.02 1.28 -9.29
N SER A 100 -15.68 2.32 -8.54
CA SER A 100 -15.42 3.66 -9.09
C SER A 100 -14.21 3.66 -10.02
N ALA A 101 -13.14 2.95 -9.67
CA ALA A 101 -11.97 2.82 -10.52
C ALA A 101 -12.27 2.07 -11.83
N LEU A 102 -13.04 0.96 -11.77
CA LEU A 102 -13.46 0.21 -12.95
C LEU A 102 -14.28 1.08 -13.90
N VAL A 103 -15.24 1.84 -13.37
CA VAL A 103 -16.11 2.72 -14.17
C VAL A 103 -15.32 3.89 -14.78
N LYS A 104 -14.43 4.53 -14.03
CA LYS A 104 -13.59 5.63 -14.53
C LYS A 104 -12.58 5.18 -15.60
N ASN A 105 -12.15 3.93 -15.56
CA ASN A 105 -11.19 3.38 -16.53
C ASN A 105 -11.85 2.97 -17.86
N ASP A 106 -13.17 3.02 -17.97
CA ASP A 106 -13.90 2.77 -19.22
C ASP A 106 -14.22 4.10 -19.92
N ASP A 107 -13.45 4.44 -20.95
CA ASP A 107 -13.63 5.67 -21.74
C ASP A 107 -15.01 5.80 -22.41
N ARG A 108 -15.83 4.73 -22.42
CA ARG A 108 -17.20 4.72 -22.91
C ARG A 108 -18.21 5.19 -21.85
N CYS A 109 -17.76 5.35 -20.61
CA CYS A 109 -18.60 5.68 -19.48
C CYS A 109 -18.51 7.17 -19.15
N GLU A 110 -19.65 7.89 -19.30
CA GLU A 110 -19.73 9.32 -18.95
C GLU A 110 -20.05 9.56 -17.46
N ILE A 111 -20.13 8.48 -16.66
CA ILE A 111 -20.52 8.57 -15.25
C ILE A 111 -19.31 8.95 -14.40
N ASN A 112 -19.48 9.99 -13.59
CA ASN A 112 -18.50 10.35 -12.55
C ASN A 112 -18.97 9.79 -11.20
N PRO A 113 -18.35 8.70 -10.68
CA PRO A 113 -18.76 8.09 -9.42
C PRO A 113 -18.67 9.02 -8.21
N SER A 114 -17.81 10.06 -8.24
CA SER A 114 -17.68 11.02 -7.14
C SER A 114 -18.90 11.96 -6.98
N GLU A 115 -19.82 11.96 -7.94
CA GLU A 115 -21.09 12.70 -7.88
C GLU A 115 -22.23 11.86 -7.30
N TYR A 116 -21.94 10.65 -6.80
CA TYR A 116 -22.92 9.76 -6.17
C TYR A 116 -22.57 9.55 -4.70
N ASP A 117 -23.62 9.42 -3.86
CA ASP A 117 -23.51 8.86 -2.52
C ASP A 117 -23.97 7.39 -2.53
N PHE A 118 -23.35 6.57 -1.68
CA PHE A 118 -23.51 5.12 -1.64
C PHE A 118 -24.04 4.67 -0.29
N PHE A 119 -25.13 3.90 -0.30
CA PHE A 119 -25.78 3.41 0.93
C PHE A 119 -25.82 1.89 0.90
N PHE A 120 -25.31 1.27 1.96
CA PHE A 120 -25.35 -0.17 2.18
C PHE A 120 -26.25 -0.46 3.38
N VAL A 121 -27.32 -1.23 3.16
CA VAL A 121 -28.22 -1.69 4.23
C VAL A 121 -28.08 -3.18 4.34
N ILE A 122 -27.45 -3.66 5.45
CA ILE A 122 -27.11 -5.05 5.67
C ILE A 122 -28.03 -5.63 6.75
N ARG A 123 -28.68 -6.75 6.45
CA ARG A 123 -29.60 -7.44 7.34
C ARG A 123 -29.28 -8.93 7.42
N THR A 124 -29.21 -9.45 8.62
CA THR A 124 -28.98 -10.89 8.88
C THR A 124 -29.77 -11.37 10.06
N SER A 125 -29.96 -12.68 10.14
CA SER A 125 -30.50 -13.35 11.32
C SER A 125 -29.42 -13.71 12.37
N ALA A 126 -28.14 -13.62 12.02
CA ALA A 126 -27.03 -13.83 12.95
C ALA A 126 -26.90 -12.67 13.93
N PRO A 127 -26.46 -12.90 15.19
CA PRO A 127 -26.34 -11.83 16.20
C PRO A 127 -25.27 -10.79 15.87
N ILE A 128 -24.22 -11.17 15.18
CA ILE A 128 -23.13 -10.31 14.70
C ILE A 128 -22.80 -10.70 13.28
N ILE A 129 -22.58 -9.72 12.43
CA ILE A 129 -22.04 -9.89 11.07
C ILE A 129 -20.61 -9.36 11.06
N GLY A 130 -19.71 -10.11 10.47
CA GLY A 130 -18.33 -9.74 10.22
C GLY A 130 -17.80 -10.49 9.02
N GLY A 131 -16.55 -10.21 8.70
CA GLY A 131 -15.82 -10.83 7.62
C GLY A 131 -15.91 -10.05 6.30
N PRO A 132 -14.79 -9.95 5.60
CA PRO A 132 -14.65 -9.21 4.33
C PRO A 132 -15.29 -9.95 3.15
N SER A 133 -15.82 -11.15 3.37
CA SER A 133 -16.25 -12.08 2.33
C SER A 133 -17.44 -11.63 1.48
N ALA A 134 -18.06 -10.51 1.81
CA ALA A 134 -19.08 -9.84 1.02
C ALA A 134 -18.54 -8.71 0.12
N GLY A 135 -17.23 -8.43 0.18
CA GLY A 135 -16.61 -7.33 -0.57
C GLY A 135 -16.84 -7.44 -2.07
N ALA A 136 -16.63 -8.62 -2.64
CA ALA A 136 -16.79 -8.85 -4.07
C ALA A 136 -18.24 -8.64 -4.54
N ILE A 137 -19.25 -9.15 -3.84
CA ILE A 137 -20.66 -8.95 -4.21
C ILE A 137 -21.09 -7.49 -4.07
N MET A 138 -20.57 -6.78 -3.04
CA MET A 138 -20.83 -5.34 -2.90
C MET A 138 -20.24 -4.54 -4.05
N THR A 139 -19.01 -4.87 -4.48
CA THR A 139 -18.33 -4.25 -5.63
C THR A 139 -19.13 -4.47 -6.93
N THR A 140 -19.54 -5.73 -7.17
CA THR A 140 -20.36 -6.11 -8.33
C THR A 140 -21.68 -5.33 -8.34
N ALA A 141 -22.33 -5.20 -7.18
CA ALA A 141 -23.59 -4.45 -7.04
C ALA A 141 -23.40 -2.94 -7.31
N VAL A 142 -22.37 -2.31 -6.74
CA VAL A 142 -22.06 -0.88 -6.98
C VAL A 142 -21.76 -0.64 -8.45
N THR A 143 -20.90 -1.46 -9.06
CA THR A 143 -20.55 -1.34 -10.48
C THR A 143 -21.80 -1.48 -11.37
N SER A 144 -22.64 -2.47 -11.09
CA SER A 144 -23.87 -2.70 -11.84
C SER A 144 -24.84 -1.52 -11.74
N LEU A 145 -24.98 -0.91 -10.56
CA LEU A 145 -25.81 0.28 -10.36
C LEU A 145 -25.26 1.51 -11.07
N LEU A 146 -23.96 1.74 -11.02
CA LEU A 146 -23.31 2.83 -11.75
C LEU A 146 -23.54 2.67 -13.26
N GLN A 147 -23.34 1.48 -13.79
CA GLN A 147 -23.53 1.16 -15.22
C GLN A 147 -25.00 0.95 -15.63
N ASN A 148 -25.92 0.96 -14.67
CA ASN A 148 -27.32 0.64 -14.89
C ASN A 148 -27.55 -0.76 -15.51
N TRP A 149 -26.73 -1.73 -15.10
CA TRP A 149 -26.86 -3.13 -15.52
C TRP A 149 -27.76 -3.90 -14.55
N THR A 150 -28.61 -4.75 -15.09
CA THR A 150 -29.51 -5.58 -14.27
C THR A 150 -28.78 -6.84 -13.79
N MET A 151 -28.81 -7.11 -12.49
CA MET A 151 -28.19 -8.29 -11.90
C MET A 151 -29.14 -9.49 -11.88
N ASP A 152 -28.61 -10.67 -12.15
CA ASP A 152 -29.33 -11.94 -11.97
C ASP A 152 -29.48 -12.24 -10.46
N ASN A 153 -30.70 -12.46 -10.01
CA ASN A 153 -31.03 -12.74 -8.61
C ASN A 153 -30.87 -14.19 -8.19
N LYS A 154 -30.53 -15.09 -9.11
CA LYS A 154 -30.26 -16.51 -8.85
C LYS A 154 -28.77 -16.82 -8.77
N THR A 155 -27.93 -15.87 -9.12
CA THR A 155 -26.49 -15.95 -8.95
C THR A 155 -26.10 -15.36 -7.59
N MET A 156 -25.32 -16.10 -6.83
CA MET A 156 -24.72 -15.64 -5.58
C MET A 156 -23.20 -15.72 -5.68
N MET A 157 -22.50 -15.02 -4.81
CA MET A 157 -21.05 -15.13 -4.71
C MET A 157 -20.56 -14.93 -3.28
N THR A 158 -19.36 -15.43 -3.05
CA THR A 158 -18.54 -15.05 -1.90
C THR A 158 -17.12 -14.73 -2.38
N GLY A 159 -16.47 -13.82 -1.70
CA GLY A 159 -15.11 -13.38 -2.01
C GLY A 159 -14.83 -12.07 -1.30
N MET A 160 -13.64 -11.91 -0.78
CA MET A 160 -13.21 -10.57 -0.40
C MET A 160 -12.81 -9.80 -1.66
N ILE A 161 -12.86 -8.50 -1.59
CA ILE A 161 -12.41 -7.64 -2.68
C ILE A 161 -11.00 -7.14 -2.37
N ASN A 162 -10.11 -7.27 -3.34
CA ASN A 162 -8.81 -6.65 -3.30
C ASN A 162 -8.85 -5.30 -4.04
N PRO A 163 -7.97 -4.37 -3.69
CA PRO A 163 -7.97 -3.03 -4.29
C PRO A 163 -7.73 -2.98 -5.81
N ASP A 164 -7.13 -4.02 -6.38
CA ASP A 164 -6.94 -4.18 -7.83
C ASP A 164 -8.16 -4.74 -8.56
N GLY A 165 -9.22 -5.11 -7.82
CA GLY A 165 -10.42 -5.73 -8.35
C GLY A 165 -10.39 -7.25 -8.42
N SER A 166 -9.29 -7.89 -8.00
CA SER A 166 -9.25 -9.35 -7.87
C SER A 166 -10.10 -9.82 -6.68
N ILE A 167 -10.57 -11.07 -6.75
CA ILE A 167 -11.41 -11.69 -5.74
C ILE A 167 -10.55 -12.60 -4.88
N GLY A 168 -10.36 -12.22 -3.61
CA GLY A 168 -9.52 -12.94 -2.69
C GLY A 168 -10.27 -14.03 -1.90
N PRO A 169 -9.51 -14.89 -1.22
CA PRO A 169 -10.01 -16.11 -0.59
C PRO A 169 -10.89 -15.84 0.63
N VAL A 170 -11.69 -16.85 0.96
CA VAL A 170 -12.60 -16.78 2.10
C VAL A 170 -12.70 -18.13 2.81
N GLY A 171 -13.03 -18.10 4.10
CA GLY A 171 -13.31 -19.33 4.86
C GLY A 171 -14.74 -19.86 4.64
N GLY A 172 -14.93 -21.15 4.93
CA GLY A 172 -16.24 -21.78 5.04
C GLY A 172 -17.00 -21.90 3.72
N ILE A 173 -16.33 -22.24 2.62
CA ILE A 173 -16.95 -22.37 1.29
C ILE A 173 -18.14 -23.34 1.31
N LEU A 174 -18.01 -24.52 1.91
CA LEU A 174 -19.11 -25.51 1.94
C LEU A 174 -20.34 -24.98 2.67
N GLN A 175 -20.16 -24.38 3.85
CA GLN A 175 -21.25 -23.77 4.62
C GLN A 175 -21.92 -22.64 3.84
N LYS A 176 -21.16 -21.91 3.03
CA LYS A 176 -21.69 -20.85 2.17
C LYS A 176 -22.44 -21.40 0.97
N VAL A 177 -22.04 -22.55 0.41
CA VAL A 177 -22.83 -23.30 -0.59
C VAL A 177 -24.18 -23.74 0.01
N ASP A 178 -24.17 -24.28 1.25
CA ASP A 178 -25.39 -24.66 1.96
C ASP A 178 -26.33 -23.46 2.15
N ALA A 179 -25.75 -22.30 2.51
CA ALA A 179 -26.50 -21.06 2.64
C ALA A 179 -27.11 -20.59 1.31
N ALA A 180 -26.39 -20.71 0.18
CA ALA A 180 -26.86 -20.34 -1.14
C ALA A 180 -28.09 -21.17 -1.58
N CYS A 181 -28.11 -22.45 -1.23
CA CYS A 181 -29.28 -23.32 -1.46
C CYS A 181 -30.54 -22.78 -0.78
N SER A 182 -30.43 -22.25 0.43
CA SER A 182 -31.58 -21.80 1.23
C SER A 182 -32.37 -20.65 0.61
N VAL A 183 -31.78 -19.89 -0.30
CA VAL A 183 -32.39 -18.75 -1.03
C VAL A 183 -32.69 -19.07 -2.49
N GLY A 184 -32.47 -20.32 -2.91
CA GLY A 184 -32.79 -20.78 -4.25
C GLY A 184 -31.80 -20.33 -5.32
N ALA A 185 -30.54 -20.16 -4.96
CA ALA A 185 -29.47 -19.90 -5.92
C ALA A 185 -29.32 -21.09 -6.88
N THR A 186 -29.07 -20.79 -8.16
CA THR A 186 -28.77 -21.80 -9.18
C THR A 186 -27.28 -21.75 -9.59
N ARG A 187 -26.61 -20.64 -9.28
CA ARG A 187 -25.18 -20.43 -9.53
C ARG A 187 -24.53 -19.82 -8.31
N PHE A 188 -23.30 -20.27 -8.00
CA PHE A 188 -22.52 -19.77 -6.89
C PHE A 188 -21.08 -19.51 -7.33
N LEU A 189 -20.65 -18.25 -7.26
CA LEU A 189 -19.31 -17.85 -7.61
C LEU A 189 -18.42 -17.88 -6.36
N ILE A 190 -17.25 -18.49 -6.50
CA ILE A 190 -16.23 -18.60 -5.45
C ILE A 190 -14.89 -18.06 -5.96
N PRO A 191 -13.96 -17.66 -5.08
CA PRO A 191 -12.63 -17.22 -5.49
C PRO A 191 -11.87 -18.33 -6.23
N LYS A 192 -11.11 -17.95 -7.26
CA LYS A 192 -10.24 -18.88 -7.99
C LYS A 192 -9.26 -19.56 -7.04
N GLY A 193 -9.05 -20.87 -7.23
CA GLY A 193 -8.19 -21.70 -6.38
C GLY A 193 -8.88 -22.27 -5.14
N GLN A 194 -10.16 -21.97 -4.90
CA GLN A 194 -10.93 -22.52 -3.78
C GLN A 194 -11.98 -23.59 -4.21
N GLY A 195 -11.83 -24.14 -5.40
CA GLY A 195 -12.68 -25.21 -5.93
C GLY A 195 -12.51 -26.56 -5.28
N GLU A 196 -11.51 -26.73 -4.41
CA GLU A 196 -11.23 -28.01 -3.74
C GLU A 196 -11.22 -27.85 -2.22
N TYR A 197 -11.61 -28.92 -1.51
CA TYR A 197 -11.57 -28.99 -0.06
C TYR A 197 -11.11 -30.36 0.43
N THR A 198 -10.58 -30.42 1.63
CA THR A 198 -10.11 -31.65 2.24
C THR A 198 -11.18 -32.20 3.19
N GLU A 199 -11.67 -33.42 2.90
CA GLU A 199 -12.57 -34.16 3.76
C GLU A 199 -11.79 -35.19 4.58
N THR A 200 -12.06 -35.25 5.87
CA THR A 200 -11.50 -36.27 6.76
C THR A 200 -12.45 -37.43 6.87
N ILE A 201 -12.13 -38.55 6.22
CA ILE A 201 -12.92 -39.78 6.27
C ILE A 201 -12.37 -40.70 7.36
N THR A 202 -13.22 -41.08 8.28
CA THR A 202 -12.89 -42.07 9.31
C THR A 202 -13.59 -43.41 9.02
N GLU A 203 -12.80 -44.42 8.68
CA GLU A 203 -13.26 -45.79 8.43
C GLU A 203 -13.07 -46.63 9.69
N THR A 204 -14.12 -47.28 10.12
CA THR A 204 -14.07 -48.19 11.26
C THR A 204 -14.29 -49.62 10.76
N VAL A 205 -13.24 -50.43 10.81
CA VAL A 205 -13.31 -51.85 10.47
C VAL A 205 -13.25 -52.68 11.74
N SER A 206 -14.28 -53.53 11.96
CA SER A 206 -14.33 -54.42 13.10
C SER A 206 -14.22 -55.87 12.62
N GLU A 207 -13.08 -56.51 12.90
CA GLU A 207 -12.84 -57.93 12.62
C GLU A 207 -12.36 -58.66 13.89
N ASN A 208 -12.93 -59.82 14.19
CA ASN A 208 -12.50 -60.72 15.26
C ASN A 208 -12.37 -60.08 16.64
N GLY A 209 -13.23 -59.10 16.97
CA GLY A 209 -13.23 -58.42 18.26
C GLY A 209 -12.23 -57.27 18.38
N TRP A 210 -11.52 -56.93 17.31
CA TRP A 210 -10.68 -55.77 17.21
C TRP A 210 -11.35 -54.71 16.33
N THR A 211 -11.32 -53.47 16.79
CA THR A 211 -11.82 -52.31 16.00
C THR A 211 -10.65 -51.49 15.57
N GLN A 212 -10.41 -51.42 14.26
CA GLN A 212 -9.42 -50.53 13.66
C GLN A 212 -10.13 -49.27 13.16
N ILE A 213 -9.67 -48.13 13.63
CA ILE A 213 -10.13 -46.82 13.17
C ILE A 213 -9.02 -46.24 12.29
N THR A 214 -9.31 -46.06 11.03
CA THR A 214 -8.36 -45.40 10.08
C THR A 214 -8.93 -44.07 9.62
N THR A 215 -8.18 -43.02 9.85
CA THR A 215 -8.54 -41.66 9.40
C THR A 215 -7.67 -41.31 8.22
N ARG A 216 -8.30 -40.93 7.13
CA ARG A 216 -7.58 -40.43 5.91
C ARG A 216 -8.18 -39.12 5.43
N GLN A 217 -7.35 -38.27 4.90
CA GLN A 217 -7.77 -37.05 4.22
C GLN A 217 -7.97 -37.35 2.74
N VAL A 218 -9.08 -36.89 2.18
CA VAL A 218 -9.45 -37.05 0.77
C VAL A 218 -9.77 -35.68 0.21
N LEU A 219 -9.14 -35.34 -0.90
CA LEU A 219 -9.43 -34.13 -1.64
C LEU A 219 -10.77 -34.29 -2.37
N ARG A 220 -11.65 -33.30 -2.26
CA ARG A 220 -12.98 -33.27 -2.85
C ARG A 220 -13.16 -31.96 -3.63
N ASN A 221 -14.01 -31.98 -4.63
CA ASN A 221 -14.37 -30.83 -5.42
C ASN A 221 -15.65 -30.16 -4.88
N VAL A 222 -15.62 -28.83 -4.74
CA VAL A 222 -16.75 -28.03 -4.27
C VAL A 222 -17.91 -28.05 -5.28
N SER A 223 -17.58 -28.05 -6.59
CA SER A 223 -18.58 -28.10 -7.66
C SER A 223 -19.38 -29.41 -7.62
N ASP A 224 -18.69 -30.55 -7.43
CA ASP A 224 -19.34 -31.85 -7.29
C ASP A 224 -20.27 -31.86 -6.05
N TYR A 225 -19.76 -31.37 -4.91
CA TYR A 225 -20.56 -31.25 -3.69
C TYR A 225 -21.84 -30.44 -3.90
N ALA A 226 -21.72 -29.26 -4.51
CA ALA A 226 -22.86 -28.36 -4.72
C ALA A 226 -23.87 -28.91 -5.73
N LEU A 227 -23.38 -29.53 -6.79
CA LEU A 227 -24.21 -30.10 -7.85
C LEU A 227 -25.00 -31.32 -7.35
N GLU A 228 -24.31 -32.25 -6.69
CA GLU A 228 -24.92 -33.51 -6.19
C GLU A 228 -25.95 -33.25 -5.08
N ASN A 229 -25.67 -32.33 -4.14
CA ASN A 229 -26.54 -32.09 -3.01
C ASN A 229 -27.67 -31.08 -3.30
N TYR A 230 -27.42 -30.07 -4.17
CA TYR A 230 -28.32 -28.91 -4.30
C TYR A 230 -28.65 -28.55 -5.74
N GLY A 231 -27.96 -29.10 -6.73
CA GLY A 231 -28.12 -28.72 -8.13
C GLY A 231 -27.60 -27.30 -8.44
N ILE A 232 -26.66 -26.81 -7.64
CA ILE A 232 -26.05 -25.48 -7.81
C ILE A 232 -24.78 -25.62 -8.65
N GLU A 233 -24.67 -24.82 -9.69
CA GLU A 233 -23.44 -24.66 -10.48
C GLU A 233 -22.44 -23.78 -9.71
N VAL A 234 -21.26 -24.31 -9.39
CA VAL A 234 -20.16 -23.54 -8.78
C VAL A 234 -19.14 -23.15 -9.82
N ILE A 235 -18.77 -21.88 -9.84
CA ILE A 235 -17.81 -21.32 -10.80
C ILE A 235 -16.73 -20.55 -10.02
N GLU A 236 -15.49 -20.84 -10.31
CA GLU A 236 -14.36 -20.07 -9.82
C GLU A 236 -14.25 -18.76 -10.61
N THR A 237 -14.14 -17.63 -9.92
CA THR A 237 -13.97 -16.28 -10.48
C THR A 237 -12.73 -15.63 -9.96
N GLU A 238 -12.03 -14.95 -10.84
CA GLU A 238 -10.72 -14.37 -10.57
C GLU A 238 -10.84 -12.91 -10.12
N ASP A 239 -11.68 -12.15 -10.79
CA ASP A 239 -11.86 -10.72 -10.56
C ASP A 239 -13.34 -10.27 -10.69
N ILE A 240 -13.56 -9.00 -10.44
CA ILE A 240 -14.91 -8.40 -10.55
C ILE A 240 -15.42 -8.39 -11.98
N ASN A 241 -14.55 -8.35 -12.98
CA ASN A 241 -14.95 -8.35 -14.37
C ASN A 241 -15.58 -9.70 -14.76
N ASP A 242 -15.02 -10.79 -14.28
CA ASP A 242 -15.60 -12.13 -14.39
C ASP A 242 -16.95 -12.21 -13.67
N ALA A 243 -17.01 -11.72 -12.43
CA ALA A 243 -18.24 -11.72 -11.65
C ALA A 243 -19.36 -10.91 -12.36
N LEU A 244 -19.06 -9.75 -12.89
CA LEU A 244 -19.99 -8.91 -13.65
C LEU A 244 -20.59 -9.67 -14.83
N LEU A 245 -19.77 -10.43 -15.58
CA LEU A 245 -20.25 -11.23 -16.71
C LEU A 245 -21.32 -12.23 -16.29
N TYR A 246 -21.10 -12.94 -15.17
CA TYR A 246 -22.06 -13.94 -14.67
C TYR A 246 -23.32 -13.32 -14.05
N PHE A 247 -23.21 -12.14 -13.42
CA PHE A 247 -24.33 -11.47 -12.80
C PHE A 247 -25.18 -10.65 -13.77
N THR A 248 -24.55 -10.06 -14.80
CA THR A 248 -25.22 -9.05 -15.65
C THR A 248 -25.20 -9.40 -17.13
N GLY A 249 -24.34 -10.31 -17.56
CA GLY A 249 -24.04 -10.57 -18.95
C GLY A 249 -23.14 -9.52 -19.61
N TRP A 250 -22.60 -8.56 -18.83
CA TRP A 250 -21.73 -7.49 -19.28
C TRP A 250 -20.42 -7.49 -18.50
N ASN A 251 -19.36 -7.08 -19.16
CA ASN A 251 -18.05 -6.84 -18.53
C ASN A 251 -17.35 -5.65 -19.20
N PHE A 252 -16.30 -5.17 -18.58
CA PHE A 252 -15.41 -4.18 -19.18
C PHE A 252 -14.48 -4.88 -20.16
N PRO A 253 -14.22 -4.30 -21.35
CA PRO A 253 -13.27 -4.89 -22.29
C PRO A 253 -11.86 -4.84 -21.71
N LEU A 254 -11.13 -5.93 -21.88
CA LEU A 254 -9.70 -5.93 -21.66
C LEU A 254 -9.07 -5.09 -22.78
N ILE A 255 -8.27 -4.11 -22.41
CA ILE A 255 -7.47 -3.32 -23.35
C ILE A 255 -6.19 -4.11 -23.59
N GLU A 256 -6.17 -4.91 -24.66
CA GLU A 256 -4.92 -5.53 -25.13
C GLU A 256 -4.00 -4.44 -25.64
N SER A 257 -2.86 -4.29 -25.01
CA SER A 257 -1.82 -3.37 -25.45
C SER A 257 -0.71 -4.18 -26.11
N ASN A 258 -0.57 -4.04 -27.43
CA ASN A 258 0.54 -4.56 -28.22
C ASN A 258 1.72 -3.55 -28.31
N ALA A 259 1.70 -2.47 -27.53
CA ALA A 259 2.76 -1.47 -27.54
C ALA A 259 3.97 -1.98 -26.75
N SER A 260 5.20 -1.68 -27.26
CA SER A 260 6.42 -1.95 -26.50
C SER A 260 6.39 -1.22 -25.16
N ILE A 261 6.76 -1.91 -24.08
CA ILE A 261 6.87 -1.29 -22.75
C ILE A 261 8.04 -0.31 -22.71
N THR A 262 9.18 -0.69 -23.28
CA THR A 262 10.32 0.19 -23.44
C THR A 262 10.21 0.95 -24.75
N THR A 263 10.21 2.29 -24.68
CA THR A 263 10.19 3.22 -25.81
C THR A 263 11.58 3.71 -26.12
N GLU A 264 11.79 4.27 -27.34
CA GLU A 264 13.06 4.92 -27.69
C GLU A 264 13.39 6.04 -26.69
N ASP A 265 12.42 6.88 -26.32
CA ASP A 265 12.59 7.97 -25.36
C ASP A 265 13.04 7.47 -23.98
N TYR A 266 12.47 6.35 -23.50
CA TYR A 266 12.89 5.70 -22.25
C TYR A 266 14.33 5.19 -22.36
N ILE A 267 14.66 4.49 -23.45
CA ILE A 267 16.01 3.97 -23.70
C ILE A 267 17.03 5.10 -23.75
N ASP A 268 16.71 6.17 -24.48
CA ASP A 268 17.60 7.34 -24.62
C ASP A 268 17.84 8.06 -23.28
N SER A 269 16.91 7.97 -22.33
CA SER A 269 17.08 8.54 -21.01
C SER A 269 17.85 7.64 -20.04
N MET A 270 17.59 6.31 -20.07
CA MET A 270 18.15 5.37 -19.10
C MET A 270 19.52 4.84 -19.50
N LYS A 271 19.77 4.62 -20.80
CA LYS A 271 21.04 4.08 -21.30
C LYS A 271 22.27 4.94 -20.95
N PRO A 272 22.26 6.28 -21.07
CA PRO A 272 23.41 7.09 -20.65
C PRO A 272 23.72 6.94 -19.16
N LEU A 273 22.70 6.89 -18.29
CA LEU A 273 22.86 6.67 -16.87
C LEU A 273 23.45 5.28 -16.59
N ALA A 274 22.87 4.23 -17.16
CA ALA A 274 23.37 2.87 -17.01
C ALA A 274 24.84 2.76 -17.47
N THR A 275 25.19 3.39 -18.61
CA THR A 275 26.57 3.42 -19.12
C THR A 275 27.53 4.10 -18.15
N SER A 276 27.14 5.23 -17.58
CA SER A 276 27.97 5.96 -16.61
C SER A 276 28.19 5.10 -15.37
N LEU A 277 27.11 4.60 -14.76
CA LEU A 277 27.18 3.83 -13.50
C LEU A 277 27.92 2.50 -13.67
N LEU A 278 27.77 1.84 -14.81
CA LEU A 278 28.52 0.63 -15.11
C LEU A 278 30.03 0.91 -15.21
N ASN A 279 30.43 2.04 -15.79
CA ASN A 279 31.84 2.44 -15.84
C ASN A 279 32.36 2.84 -14.44
N ASP A 280 31.58 3.61 -13.67
CA ASP A 280 31.93 4.02 -12.32
C ASP A 280 32.05 2.80 -11.40
N SER A 281 31.16 1.82 -11.51
CA SER A 281 31.21 0.59 -10.71
C SER A 281 32.42 -0.29 -11.07
N ARG A 282 32.79 -0.35 -12.34
CA ARG A 282 33.99 -1.07 -12.80
C ARG A 282 35.26 -0.43 -12.23
N GLU A 283 35.39 0.91 -12.34
CA GLU A 283 36.52 1.63 -11.77
C GLU A 283 36.58 1.48 -10.22
N SER A 284 35.42 1.57 -9.55
CA SER A 284 35.36 1.42 -8.10
C SER A 284 35.70 0.00 -7.64
N TYR A 285 35.28 -1.03 -8.38
CA TYR A 285 35.63 -2.42 -8.09
C TYR A 285 37.12 -2.67 -8.29
N GLU A 286 37.72 -2.18 -9.39
CA GLU A 286 39.19 -2.27 -9.63
C GLU A 286 39.96 -1.61 -8.46
N ASN A 287 39.56 -0.42 -8.02
CA ASN A 287 40.17 0.30 -6.90
C ASN A 287 39.99 -0.46 -5.58
N ALA A 288 38.80 -1.05 -5.35
CA ALA A 288 38.52 -1.87 -4.16
C ALA A 288 39.41 -3.12 -4.10
N SER A 289 39.56 -3.82 -5.23
CA SER A 289 40.38 -5.00 -5.35
C SER A 289 41.86 -4.68 -5.12
N GLU A 290 42.40 -3.59 -5.72
CA GLU A 290 43.77 -3.14 -5.51
C GLU A 290 44.00 -2.74 -4.07
N SER A 291 43.05 -2.00 -3.45
CA SER A 291 43.14 -1.58 -2.02
C SER A 291 43.14 -2.78 -1.08
N PHE A 292 42.32 -3.79 -1.36
CA PHE A 292 42.20 -5.01 -0.58
C PHE A 292 43.50 -5.83 -0.64
N ASP A 293 44.11 -5.99 -1.82
CA ASP A 293 45.36 -6.74 -2.00
C ASP A 293 46.55 -6.07 -1.30
N ASN A 294 46.54 -4.74 -1.17
CA ASN A 294 47.59 -3.95 -0.56
C ASN A 294 47.40 -3.71 0.93
N THR A 295 46.30 -4.20 1.54
CA THR A 295 45.98 -3.92 2.96
C THR A 295 46.07 -5.17 3.82
N GLU A 296 46.76 -5.07 4.96
CA GLU A 296 46.79 -6.14 6.00
C GLU A 296 45.54 -6.03 6.88
N ILE A 297 44.45 -6.73 6.50
CA ILE A 297 43.23 -6.79 7.30
C ILE A 297 43.34 -7.93 8.33
N PRO A 298 43.07 -7.67 9.62
CA PRO A 298 43.10 -8.69 10.66
C PRO A 298 42.08 -9.80 10.43
N ASN A 299 42.49 -11.07 10.60
CA ASN A 299 41.62 -12.23 10.45
C ASN A 299 41.78 -13.23 11.60
N ARG A 300 41.49 -12.79 12.85
CA ARG A 300 41.63 -13.59 14.06
C ARG A 300 40.37 -13.59 14.88
N TYR A 301 40.08 -14.73 15.49
CA TYR A 301 38.97 -14.83 16.45
C TYR A 301 39.05 -13.73 17.52
N PRO A 302 37.92 -13.08 17.87
CA PRO A 302 36.55 -13.34 17.40
C PRO A 302 36.17 -12.58 16.12
N TYR A 303 37.01 -11.69 15.63
CA TYR A 303 36.68 -10.75 14.54
C TYR A 303 37.37 -11.17 13.23
N TYR A 304 36.72 -11.93 12.39
CA TYR A 304 37.24 -12.33 11.09
C TYR A 304 37.03 -11.25 10.02
N TYR A 305 37.57 -10.05 10.26
CA TYR A 305 37.35 -8.86 9.39
C TYR A 305 37.71 -9.10 7.92
N LYS A 306 38.87 -9.76 7.68
CA LYS A 306 39.28 -10.04 6.30
C LYS A 306 38.24 -10.88 5.56
N ASN A 307 37.63 -11.88 6.21
CA ASN A 307 36.59 -12.69 5.58
C ASN A 307 35.35 -11.84 5.26
N GLN A 308 34.93 -10.97 6.19
CA GLN A 308 33.79 -10.08 5.97
C GLN A 308 34.05 -9.16 4.77
N VAL A 309 35.21 -8.47 4.75
CA VAL A 309 35.54 -7.57 3.61
C VAL A 309 35.69 -8.36 2.30
N THR A 310 36.21 -9.59 2.35
CA THR A 310 36.26 -10.47 1.16
C THR A 310 34.86 -10.80 0.63
N ASP A 311 33.91 -11.10 1.51
CA ASP A 311 32.55 -11.41 1.10
C ASP A 311 31.90 -10.22 0.39
N PHE A 312 32.13 -8.98 0.86
CA PHE A 312 31.66 -7.77 0.18
C PHE A 312 32.35 -7.49 -1.15
N LEU A 313 33.67 -7.77 -1.24
CA LEU A 313 34.41 -7.65 -2.52
C LEU A 313 33.86 -8.62 -3.56
N ASN A 314 33.60 -9.87 -3.17
CA ASN A 314 32.99 -10.86 -4.06
C ASN A 314 31.58 -10.43 -4.50
N THR A 315 30.78 -9.86 -3.56
CA THR A 315 29.44 -9.36 -3.88
C THR A 315 29.49 -8.17 -4.84
N ALA A 316 30.53 -7.32 -4.73
CA ALA A 316 30.75 -6.22 -5.66
C ALA A 316 31.04 -6.73 -7.08
N GLU A 317 31.88 -7.80 -7.18
CA GLU A 317 32.19 -8.44 -8.45
C GLU A 317 30.96 -9.09 -9.08
N GLU A 318 30.22 -9.89 -8.29
CA GLU A 318 28.99 -10.55 -8.75
C GLU A 318 27.97 -9.52 -9.28
N ALA A 319 27.74 -8.44 -8.52
CA ALA A 319 26.85 -7.38 -8.93
C ALA A 319 27.33 -6.63 -10.19
N LEU A 320 28.63 -6.44 -10.37
CA LEU A 320 29.21 -5.84 -11.57
C LEU A 320 28.99 -6.74 -12.80
N ILE A 321 29.23 -8.03 -12.69
CA ILE A 321 28.99 -9.00 -13.77
C ILE A 321 27.51 -9.04 -14.15
N GLU A 322 26.63 -9.10 -13.15
CA GLU A 322 25.18 -9.06 -13.40
C GLU A 322 24.75 -7.75 -14.08
N SER A 323 25.35 -6.61 -13.69
CA SER A 323 25.09 -5.32 -14.33
C SER A 323 25.49 -5.32 -15.81
N GLU A 324 26.64 -5.91 -16.16
CA GLU A 324 27.08 -6.05 -17.55
C GLU A 324 26.12 -6.93 -18.36
N ASP A 325 25.71 -8.07 -17.79
CA ASP A 325 24.78 -8.99 -18.43
C ASP A 325 23.41 -8.35 -18.70
N TRP A 326 22.87 -7.56 -17.76
CA TRP A 326 21.61 -6.85 -17.95
C TRP A 326 21.74 -5.67 -18.92
N PHE A 327 22.87 -4.98 -18.93
CA PHE A 327 23.15 -3.93 -19.89
C PHE A 327 23.14 -4.46 -21.33
N ASP A 328 23.77 -5.63 -21.56
CA ASP A 328 23.82 -6.30 -22.87
C ASP A 328 22.43 -6.80 -23.31
N GLN A 329 21.52 -7.06 -22.37
CA GLN A 329 20.13 -7.42 -22.63
C GLN A 329 19.21 -6.20 -22.80
N GLU A 330 19.76 -4.97 -22.79
CA GLU A 330 19.04 -3.70 -22.89
C GLU A 330 18.07 -3.42 -21.73
N LEU A 331 18.25 -4.09 -20.56
CA LEU A 331 17.54 -3.83 -19.32
C LEU A 331 18.32 -2.79 -18.48
N TYR A 332 18.22 -1.54 -18.89
CA TYR A 332 19.09 -0.46 -18.40
C TYR A 332 18.83 -0.08 -16.94
N TYR A 333 17.57 -0.08 -16.49
CA TYR A 333 17.28 0.18 -15.09
C TYR A 333 17.80 -0.93 -14.18
N THR A 334 17.64 -2.19 -14.58
CA THR A 334 18.17 -3.34 -13.84
C THR A 334 19.69 -3.29 -13.78
N SER A 335 20.36 -3.00 -14.90
CA SER A 335 21.81 -2.75 -14.94
C SER A 335 22.23 -1.65 -13.98
N THR A 336 21.50 -0.51 -13.97
CA THR A 336 21.73 0.60 -13.03
C THR A 336 21.62 0.16 -11.59
N SER A 337 20.62 -0.66 -11.24
CA SER A 337 20.42 -1.19 -9.89
C SER A 337 21.56 -2.10 -9.43
N LYS A 338 22.06 -2.97 -10.33
CA LYS A 338 23.20 -3.86 -10.05
C LYS A 338 24.54 -3.09 -9.98
N SER A 339 24.75 -2.09 -10.86
CA SER A 339 25.89 -1.16 -10.75
C SER A 339 25.89 -0.43 -9.41
N PHE A 340 24.73 0.05 -8.94
CA PHE A 340 24.59 0.72 -7.66
C PHE A 340 24.98 -0.21 -6.50
N GLN A 341 24.55 -1.48 -6.54
CA GLN A 341 24.94 -2.49 -5.55
C GLN A 341 26.46 -2.74 -5.56
N SER A 342 27.08 -2.85 -6.74
CA SER A 342 28.52 -2.99 -6.88
C SER A 342 29.26 -1.78 -6.31
N LEU A 343 28.79 -0.56 -6.56
CA LEU A 343 29.37 0.69 -6.03
C LEU A 343 29.34 0.73 -4.51
N ILE A 344 28.22 0.40 -3.87
CA ILE A 344 28.12 0.37 -2.39
C ILE A 344 29.16 -0.59 -1.81
N ASN A 345 29.22 -1.81 -2.32
CA ASN A 345 30.09 -2.85 -1.80
C ASN A 345 31.57 -2.51 -2.06
N SER A 346 31.89 -1.96 -3.23
CA SER A 346 33.25 -1.51 -3.57
C SER A 346 33.73 -0.39 -2.63
N HIS A 347 32.88 0.63 -2.38
CA HIS A 347 33.21 1.72 -1.47
C HIS A 347 33.34 1.24 -0.02
N PHE A 348 32.49 0.29 0.42
CA PHE A 348 32.67 -0.33 1.72
C PHE A 348 34.05 -1.01 1.85
N VAL A 349 34.50 -1.74 0.82
CA VAL A 349 35.83 -2.38 0.80
C VAL A 349 36.93 -1.33 0.87
N ILE A 350 36.84 -0.26 0.06
CA ILE A 350 37.80 0.84 0.06
C ILE A 350 37.89 1.48 1.44
N TYR A 351 36.75 1.89 2.04
CA TYR A 351 36.70 2.50 3.37
C TYR A 351 37.22 1.56 4.47
N SER A 352 36.95 0.26 4.35
CA SER A 352 37.48 -0.73 5.25
C SER A 352 39.04 -0.83 5.17
N CYS A 353 39.57 -0.83 3.95
CA CYS A 353 41.01 -0.84 3.73
C CYS A 353 41.70 0.41 4.29
N GLU A 354 41.13 1.58 4.02
CA GLU A 354 41.62 2.86 4.54
C GLU A 354 41.55 2.90 6.08
N TYR A 355 40.44 2.43 6.65
CA TYR A 355 40.30 2.28 8.10
C TYR A 355 41.42 1.40 8.74
N PHE A 356 41.70 0.24 8.14
CA PHE A 356 42.74 -0.64 8.66
C PHE A 356 44.15 -0.04 8.51
N ASN A 357 44.40 0.78 7.52
CA ASN A 357 45.66 1.49 7.27
C ASN A 357 45.78 2.81 8.05
N ALA A 358 44.68 3.38 8.57
CA ALA A 358 44.70 4.65 9.29
C ALA A 358 45.48 4.58 10.58
N GLU A 359 46.29 5.62 10.88
CA GLU A 359 47.01 5.77 12.14
C GLU A 359 46.04 6.01 13.31
N ASP A 360 45.06 6.89 13.11
CA ASP A 360 43.97 7.15 14.04
C ASP A 360 42.64 6.70 13.40
N LYS A 361 42.09 5.61 13.89
CA LYS A 361 40.88 4.97 13.36
C LYS A 361 39.58 5.72 13.72
N GLU A 362 39.56 6.34 14.91
CA GLU A 362 38.40 7.12 15.35
C GLU A 362 38.30 8.42 14.57
N ASP A 363 39.44 9.11 14.35
CA ASP A 363 39.50 10.33 13.55
C ASP A 363 39.09 10.05 12.09
N TYR A 364 39.55 8.92 11.52
CA TYR A 364 39.17 8.50 10.17
C TYR A 364 37.65 8.36 10.00
N ILE A 365 36.99 7.57 10.86
CA ILE A 365 35.54 7.35 10.78
C ILE A 365 34.78 8.67 11.02
N SER A 366 35.22 9.46 12.01
CA SER A 366 34.58 10.75 12.29
C SER A 366 34.68 11.72 11.12
N SER A 367 35.81 11.75 10.41
CA SER A 367 35.99 12.56 9.21
C SER A 367 35.05 12.08 8.08
N LEU A 368 35.01 10.74 7.86
CA LEU A 368 34.19 10.15 6.81
C LEU A 368 32.68 10.36 7.07
N LEU A 369 32.21 10.26 8.33
CA LEU A 369 30.86 10.60 8.73
C LEU A 369 30.51 12.06 8.42
N ASN A 370 31.38 13.01 8.82
CA ASN A 370 31.15 14.43 8.55
C ASN A 370 31.08 14.72 7.04
N GLU A 371 31.93 14.10 6.23
CA GLU A 371 31.91 14.24 4.76
C GLU A 371 30.61 13.69 4.17
N ALA A 372 30.13 12.54 4.65
CA ALA A 372 28.87 11.93 4.21
C ALA A 372 27.66 12.79 4.61
N GLU A 373 27.65 13.37 5.81
CA GLU A 373 26.62 14.31 6.26
C GLU A 373 26.59 15.58 5.36
N GLU A 374 27.75 16.16 5.09
CA GLU A 374 27.83 17.33 4.22
C GLU A 374 27.33 17.02 2.80
N LEU A 375 27.70 15.85 2.25
CA LEU A 375 27.20 15.38 0.96
C LEU A 375 25.68 15.25 0.98
N ASN A 376 25.12 14.57 1.96
CA ASN A 376 23.68 14.38 2.07
C ASN A 376 22.94 15.71 2.23
N ILE A 377 23.40 16.63 3.07
CA ILE A 377 22.81 17.97 3.23
C ILE A 377 22.76 18.71 1.89
N ASN A 378 23.87 18.65 1.11
CA ASN A 378 23.94 19.30 -0.17
C ASN A 378 22.95 18.70 -1.17
N LYS A 379 22.83 17.36 -1.23
CA LYS A 379 21.91 16.68 -2.13
C LYS A 379 20.44 16.84 -1.69
N SER A 380 20.17 16.78 -0.40
CA SER A 380 18.84 17.06 0.17
C SER A 380 18.35 18.47 -0.15
N ASN A 381 19.24 19.46 -0.05
CA ASN A 381 18.91 20.83 -0.46
C ASN A 381 18.67 20.94 -1.96
N LEU A 382 19.41 20.20 -2.79
CA LEU A 382 19.20 20.17 -4.23
C LEU A 382 17.78 19.63 -4.54
N VAL A 383 17.39 18.47 -4.00
CA VAL A 383 16.09 17.84 -4.31
C VAL A 383 14.90 18.62 -3.74
N LYS A 384 15.08 19.37 -2.64
CA LYS A 384 14.02 20.24 -2.09
C LYS A 384 13.73 21.45 -2.96
N ASN A 385 14.73 21.96 -3.67
CA ASN A 385 14.62 23.20 -4.44
C ASN A 385 14.38 22.96 -5.94
N VAL A 386 14.24 21.73 -6.38
CA VAL A 386 13.92 21.41 -7.78
C VAL A 386 12.46 21.67 -8.06
N GLU A 387 12.17 22.50 -9.06
CA GLU A 387 10.82 22.73 -9.53
C GLU A 387 10.26 21.48 -10.24
N ILE A 388 9.00 21.15 -9.96
CA ILE A 388 8.29 20.04 -10.59
C ILE A 388 7.49 20.59 -11.76
N ASN A 389 8.05 20.47 -12.96
CA ASN A 389 7.54 21.08 -14.18
C ASN A 389 6.65 20.14 -15.01
N GLY A 390 6.14 19.04 -14.43
CA GLY A 390 5.26 18.10 -15.10
C GLY A 390 5.32 16.69 -14.52
N MET A 391 4.70 15.74 -15.20
CA MET A 391 4.52 14.37 -14.68
C MET A 391 5.80 13.55 -14.69
N ILE A 392 6.72 13.80 -15.60
CA ILE A 392 8.02 13.12 -15.65
C ILE A 392 8.91 13.67 -14.54
N SER A 393 8.97 14.99 -14.42
CA SER A 393 9.67 15.69 -13.36
C SER A 393 9.17 15.24 -11.98
N LEU A 394 7.85 15.07 -11.77
CA LEU A 394 7.29 14.55 -10.54
C LEU A 394 7.85 13.17 -10.17
N GLN A 395 7.91 12.25 -11.14
CA GLN A 395 8.45 10.92 -10.92
C GLN A 395 9.94 10.95 -10.56
N CYS A 396 10.71 11.74 -11.29
CA CYS A 396 12.14 11.87 -11.06
C CYS A 396 12.45 12.53 -9.70
N VAL A 397 11.72 13.60 -9.35
CA VAL A 397 11.87 14.29 -8.06
C VAL A 397 11.44 13.38 -6.92
N GLY A 398 10.35 12.65 -7.05
CA GLY A 398 9.90 11.68 -6.03
C GLY A 398 10.94 10.59 -5.78
N ALA A 399 11.49 10.03 -6.86
CA ALA A 399 12.60 9.08 -6.75
C ALA A 399 13.86 9.68 -6.11
N ALA A 400 14.17 10.95 -6.41
CA ALA A 400 15.33 11.66 -5.84
C ALA A 400 15.12 11.98 -4.35
N GLN A 401 13.93 12.46 -3.96
CA GLN A 401 13.58 12.76 -2.58
C GLN A 401 13.65 11.50 -1.69
N LYS A 402 13.08 10.37 -2.17
CA LYS A 402 13.20 9.09 -1.48
C LYS A 402 14.66 8.71 -1.22
N ARG A 403 15.53 8.87 -2.21
CA ARG A 403 16.97 8.54 -2.06
C ARG A 403 17.69 9.45 -1.08
N ALA A 404 17.32 10.72 -1.02
CA ALA A 404 17.86 11.64 -0.04
C ALA A 404 17.42 11.27 1.39
N SER A 405 16.15 10.85 1.56
CA SER A 405 15.63 10.37 2.85
C SER A 405 16.26 9.04 3.27
N ASP A 406 16.42 8.09 2.34
CA ASP A 406 17.13 6.82 2.61
C ASP A 406 18.57 7.10 3.09
N ALA A 407 19.27 8.08 2.48
CA ALA A 407 20.62 8.45 2.90
C ALA A 407 20.63 9.04 4.32
N GLU A 408 19.65 9.86 4.70
CA GLU A 408 19.48 10.39 6.06
C GLU A 408 19.32 9.25 7.08
N LEU A 409 18.52 8.24 6.74
CA LEU A 409 18.30 7.08 7.59
C LEU A 409 19.60 6.30 7.82
N HIS A 410 20.32 5.98 6.74
CA HIS A 410 21.60 5.26 6.83
C HIS A 410 22.68 6.06 7.59
N LEU A 411 22.71 7.38 7.49
CA LEU A 411 23.60 8.21 8.31
C LEU A 411 23.23 8.13 9.79
N SER A 412 21.94 8.10 10.12
CA SER A 412 21.48 7.88 11.51
C SER A 412 21.92 6.50 12.05
N ASP A 413 21.81 5.46 11.20
CA ASP A 413 22.25 4.11 11.55
C ASP A 413 23.80 4.04 11.67
N ALA A 414 24.55 4.73 10.80
CA ALA A 414 26.00 4.87 10.90
C ALA A 414 26.44 5.50 12.23
N HIS A 415 25.76 6.56 12.67
CA HIS A 415 26.02 7.15 13.98
C HIS A 415 25.74 6.18 15.12
N SER A 416 24.66 5.43 15.04
CA SER A 416 24.28 4.45 16.06
C SER A 416 25.29 3.31 16.13
N SER A 417 25.74 2.80 14.99
CA SER A 417 26.76 1.75 14.87
C SER A 417 28.11 2.24 15.38
N TYR A 418 28.49 3.48 15.06
CA TYR A 418 29.69 4.11 15.54
C TYR A 418 29.73 4.23 17.08
N GLN A 419 28.62 4.69 17.68
CA GLN A 419 28.49 4.80 19.13
C GLN A 419 28.57 3.43 19.83
N ASN A 420 28.12 2.37 19.16
CA ASN A 420 28.19 0.99 19.66
C ASN A 420 29.58 0.34 19.42
N GLY A 421 30.47 1.00 18.69
CA GLY A 421 31.79 0.48 18.36
C GLY A 421 31.79 -0.59 17.26
N ASP A 422 30.73 -0.65 16.46
CA ASP A 422 30.64 -1.54 15.30
C ASP A 422 31.09 -0.81 14.03
N PHE A 423 32.39 -0.75 13.85
CA PHE A 423 33.02 0.07 12.83
C PHE A 423 32.76 -0.42 11.41
N LEU A 424 32.65 -1.74 11.18
CA LEU A 424 32.38 -2.23 9.82
C LEU A 424 30.94 -1.91 9.38
N THR A 425 29.96 -2.06 10.26
CA THR A 425 28.59 -1.63 9.98
C THR A 425 28.54 -0.12 9.72
N THR A 426 29.26 0.67 10.53
CA THR A 426 29.38 2.14 10.32
C THR A 426 29.89 2.47 8.90
N LEU A 427 30.99 1.81 8.48
CA LEU A 427 31.58 2.05 7.16
C LEU A 427 30.65 1.63 6.02
N TYR A 428 29.88 0.55 6.21
CA TYR A 428 28.89 0.12 5.25
C TYR A 428 27.73 1.12 5.12
N ASP A 429 27.19 1.58 6.24
CA ASP A 429 26.09 2.56 6.24
C ASP A 429 26.55 3.89 5.62
N ILE A 430 27.79 4.31 5.85
CA ILE A 430 28.37 5.49 5.19
C ILE A 430 28.48 5.27 3.68
N ALA A 431 28.98 4.10 3.23
CA ALA A 431 29.09 3.79 1.81
C ALA A 431 27.71 3.81 1.14
N TYR A 432 26.72 3.23 1.81
CA TYR A 432 25.34 3.23 1.35
C TYR A 432 24.77 4.66 1.25
N ALA A 433 24.88 5.44 2.33
CA ALA A 433 24.39 6.81 2.37
C ALA A 433 25.01 7.71 1.29
N ASN A 434 26.32 7.57 1.06
CA ASN A 434 27.01 8.33 0.00
C ASN A 434 26.47 7.97 -1.39
N GLN A 435 26.27 6.69 -1.68
CA GLN A 435 25.72 6.27 -2.97
C GLN A 435 24.24 6.68 -3.13
N ARG A 436 23.43 6.61 -2.08
CA ARG A 436 22.06 7.13 -2.10
C ARG A 436 22.00 8.62 -2.35
N SER A 437 22.83 9.41 -1.67
CA SER A 437 22.93 10.84 -1.86
C SER A 437 23.30 11.18 -3.32
N ASN A 438 24.27 10.48 -3.91
CA ASN A 438 24.64 10.68 -5.31
C ASN A 438 23.52 10.26 -6.26
N SER A 439 22.81 9.16 -5.99
CA SER A 439 21.72 8.68 -6.84
C SER A 439 20.52 9.63 -6.87
N ALA A 440 20.33 10.47 -5.86
CA ALA A 440 19.31 11.51 -5.89
C ALA A 440 19.52 12.51 -7.04
N GLU A 441 20.77 12.90 -7.29
CA GLU A 441 21.12 13.79 -8.43
C GLU A 441 20.91 13.09 -9.78
N TRP A 442 21.19 11.80 -9.89
CA TRP A 442 21.00 11.06 -11.14
C TRP A 442 19.54 11.08 -11.60
N TRP A 443 18.62 10.88 -10.66
CA TRP A 443 17.20 10.92 -10.97
C TRP A 443 16.70 12.29 -11.42
N ILE A 444 17.21 13.37 -10.82
CA ILE A 444 16.92 14.72 -11.29
C ILE A 444 17.46 14.91 -12.73
N GLY A 445 18.67 14.38 -13.01
CA GLY A 445 19.28 14.45 -14.33
C GLY A 445 18.41 13.79 -15.42
N ILE A 446 17.74 12.66 -15.13
CA ILE A 446 16.88 11.97 -16.08
C ILE A 446 15.75 12.87 -16.58
N SER A 447 15.16 13.70 -15.73
CA SER A 447 14.07 14.60 -16.12
C SER A 447 14.44 15.54 -17.28
N SER A 448 15.73 15.87 -17.40
CA SER A 448 16.23 16.77 -18.43
C SER A 448 16.21 16.21 -19.86
N TYR A 449 16.09 14.89 -20.02
CA TYR A 449 15.97 14.25 -21.33
C TYR A 449 14.58 14.34 -21.93
N PHE A 450 13.59 14.70 -21.13
CA PHE A 450 12.19 14.75 -21.56
C PHE A 450 11.72 16.18 -21.70
N ASN A 451 10.88 16.41 -22.70
CA ASN A 451 10.20 17.69 -22.87
C ASN A 451 8.92 17.69 -22.02
N ASP A 452 9.10 17.78 -20.71
CA ASP A 452 8.00 17.82 -19.76
C ASP A 452 7.38 19.22 -19.72
N SER A 453 6.07 19.31 -19.81
CA SER A 453 5.37 20.59 -19.79
C SER A 453 4.11 20.49 -18.94
N GLY A 454 4.07 21.24 -17.89
CA GLY A 454 2.98 21.36 -16.95
C GLY A 454 3.48 22.06 -15.70
N GLU A 455 2.57 22.59 -14.92
CA GLU A 455 2.87 23.15 -13.62
C GLU A 455 2.10 22.34 -12.59
N ILE A 456 2.78 21.75 -11.62
CA ILE A 456 2.17 21.03 -10.51
C ILE A 456 2.22 21.98 -9.31
N ASP A 457 1.07 22.38 -8.83
CA ASP A 457 0.96 23.17 -7.61
C ASP A 457 1.42 22.35 -6.39
N GLU A 458 2.30 22.92 -5.58
CA GLU A 458 2.88 22.26 -4.42
C GLU A 458 1.78 21.84 -3.41
N GLY A 459 0.78 22.68 -3.21
CA GLY A 459 -0.35 22.38 -2.33
C GLY A 459 -1.26 21.28 -2.89
N GLU A 460 -1.41 21.17 -4.22
CA GLU A 460 -2.10 20.05 -4.84
C GLU A 460 -1.32 18.74 -4.66
N LEU A 461 0.00 18.76 -4.76
CA LEU A 461 0.86 17.61 -4.53
C LEU A 461 0.83 17.16 -3.07
N GLU A 462 0.87 18.10 -2.10
CA GLU A 462 0.71 17.78 -0.69
C GLU A 462 -0.63 17.11 -0.38
N ASN A 463 -1.73 17.62 -0.93
CA ASN A 463 -3.05 17.03 -0.77
C ASN A 463 -3.15 15.65 -1.43
N LEU A 464 -2.52 15.48 -2.58
CA LEU A 464 -2.48 14.19 -3.29
C LEU A 464 -1.70 13.15 -2.48
N SER A 465 -0.51 13.50 -1.97
CA SER A 465 0.29 12.59 -1.13
C SER A 465 -0.46 12.20 0.14
N GLU A 466 -1.17 13.15 0.81
CA GLU A 466 -2.02 12.83 1.96
C GLU A 466 -3.12 11.82 1.59
N GLY A 467 -3.79 12.03 0.46
CA GLY A 467 -4.84 11.12 0.00
C GLY A 467 -4.32 9.69 -0.22
N TYR A 468 -3.13 9.53 -0.81
CA TYR A 468 -2.52 8.21 -1.00
C TYR A 468 -1.98 7.61 0.30
N ILE A 469 -1.49 8.41 1.24
CA ILE A 469 -1.13 7.96 2.61
C ILE A 469 -2.38 7.42 3.33
N GLU A 470 -3.53 8.11 3.23
CA GLU A 470 -4.79 7.62 3.80
C GLU A 470 -5.26 6.32 3.13
N ASP A 471 -5.13 6.22 1.81
CA ASP A 471 -5.46 5.01 1.05
C ASP A 471 -4.59 3.82 1.45
N ALA A 472 -3.27 4.03 1.58
CA ALA A 472 -2.33 3.02 2.04
C ALA A 472 -2.62 2.60 3.48
N GLN A 473 -2.94 3.55 4.36
CA GLN A 473 -3.35 3.26 5.74
C GLN A 473 -4.60 2.36 5.79
N GLN A 474 -5.59 2.63 4.95
CA GLN A 474 -6.79 1.80 4.87
C GLN A 474 -6.46 0.39 4.38
N ALA A 475 -5.60 0.27 3.37
CA ALA A 475 -5.18 -1.04 2.85
C ALA A 475 -4.39 -1.84 3.89
N VAL A 476 -3.46 -1.21 4.61
CA VAL A 476 -2.67 -1.84 5.68
C VAL A 476 -3.60 -2.36 6.78
N VAL A 477 -4.48 -1.52 7.32
CA VAL A 477 -5.43 -1.93 8.37
C VAL A 477 -6.36 -3.05 7.88
N TYR A 478 -6.84 -2.96 6.64
CA TYR A 478 -7.69 -3.99 6.06
C TYR A 478 -6.94 -5.32 5.93
N SER A 479 -5.72 -5.29 5.41
CA SER A 479 -4.89 -6.49 5.22
C SER A 479 -4.53 -7.14 6.55
N ASP A 480 -4.22 -6.34 7.58
CA ASP A 480 -3.92 -6.82 8.92
C ASP A 480 -5.09 -7.62 9.52
N VAL A 481 -6.28 -7.03 9.51
CA VAL A 481 -7.50 -7.68 10.01
C VAL A 481 -7.79 -9.00 9.28
N ILE A 482 -7.64 -9.03 7.95
CA ILE A 482 -7.91 -10.24 7.16
C ILE A 482 -6.88 -11.34 7.43
N LEU A 483 -5.60 -10.97 7.45
CA LEU A 483 -4.53 -11.94 7.73
C LEU A 483 -4.63 -12.49 9.15
N GLU A 484 -5.01 -11.66 10.14
CA GLU A 484 -5.27 -12.09 11.49
C GLU A 484 -6.43 -13.10 11.54
N GLU A 485 -7.55 -12.85 10.87
CA GLU A 485 -8.68 -13.79 10.77
C GLU A 485 -8.30 -15.11 10.09
N MET A 486 -7.40 -15.06 9.10
CA MET A 486 -6.86 -16.25 8.43
C MET A 486 -5.78 -16.95 9.26
N GLY A 487 -5.32 -16.37 10.36
CA GLY A 487 -4.22 -16.88 11.18
C GLY A 487 -2.88 -16.87 10.42
N LYS A 488 -2.70 -15.94 9.49
CA LYS A 488 -1.51 -15.80 8.64
C LYS A 488 -0.70 -14.56 9.02
N ILE A 489 0.61 -14.62 8.78
CA ILE A 489 1.54 -13.51 8.98
C ILE A 489 2.22 -13.25 7.63
N SER A 490 2.38 -11.99 7.27
CA SER A 490 3.05 -11.57 6.03
C SER A 490 4.12 -10.54 6.30
N ASN A 491 5.33 -10.79 5.79
CA ASN A 491 6.40 -9.79 5.85
C ASN A 491 6.05 -8.56 4.98
N TYR A 492 5.35 -8.77 3.87
CA TYR A 492 4.89 -7.66 3.03
C TYR A 492 3.97 -6.68 3.77
N LEU A 493 3.16 -7.16 4.73
CA LEU A 493 2.35 -6.27 5.55
C LEU A 493 3.21 -5.47 6.52
N THR A 494 4.18 -6.10 7.19
CA THR A 494 5.13 -5.40 8.07
C THR A 494 5.93 -4.35 7.30
N ASP A 495 6.39 -4.68 6.10
CA ASP A 495 7.07 -3.73 5.22
C ASP A 495 6.15 -2.56 4.84
N ALA A 496 4.89 -2.85 4.50
CA ALA A 496 3.91 -1.82 4.17
C ALA A 496 3.68 -0.84 5.33
N GLU A 497 3.63 -1.33 6.56
CA GLU A 497 3.52 -0.50 7.78
C GLU A 497 4.73 0.44 7.93
N ASN A 498 5.94 -0.11 7.77
CA ASN A 498 7.19 0.66 7.89
C ASN A 498 7.27 1.74 6.79
N ILE A 499 6.99 1.39 5.54
CA ILE A 499 7.03 2.34 4.41
C ILE A 499 5.95 3.42 4.57
N LEU A 500 4.78 3.08 5.08
CA LEU A 500 3.73 4.05 5.36
C LEU A 500 4.15 5.07 6.44
N GLU A 501 4.91 4.63 7.45
CA GLU A 501 5.51 5.53 8.44
C GLU A 501 6.55 6.45 7.79
N THR A 502 7.44 5.89 6.94
CA THR A 502 8.40 6.67 6.16
C THR A 502 7.72 7.71 5.27
N ALA A 503 6.64 7.34 4.56
CA ALA A 503 5.89 8.28 3.72
C ALA A 503 5.34 9.49 4.52
N ARG A 504 4.89 9.27 5.75
CA ARG A 504 4.46 10.36 6.65
C ARG A 504 5.60 11.25 7.08
N ASP A 505 6.70 10.64 7.47
CA ASP A 505 7.91 11.35 7.89
C ASP A 505 8.47 12.18 6.72
N ASP A 506 8.52 11.65 5.53
CA ASP A 506 9.02 12.33 4.34
C ASP A 506 8.12 13.48 3.92
N LYS A 507 6.81 13.34 4.04
CA LYS A 507 5.88 14.46 3.88
C LYS A 507 6.17 15.58 4.90
N GLU A 508 6.38 15.23 6.18
CA GLU A 508 6.70 16.20 7.23
C GLU A 508 8.06 16.88 7.01
N LYS A 509 9.04 16.20 6.41
CA LYS A 509 10.33 16.74 6.00
C LYS A 509 10.28 17.66 4.78
N GLY A 510 9.14 17.73 4.08
CA GLY A 510 8.96 18.48 2.85
C GLY A 510 9.38 17.73 1.59
N TYR A 511 9.14 16.42 1.57
CA TYR A 511 9.31 15.52 0.44
C TYR A 511 7.97 14.95 -0.06
N PRO A 512 7.01 15.78 -0.50
CA PRO A 512 5.66 15.31 -0.85
C PRO A 512 5.65 14.37 -2.06
N ALA A 513 6.61 14.48 -2.98
CA ALA A 513 6.71 13.60 -4.13
C ALA A 513 7.21 12.19 -3.72
N ALA A 514 8.19 12.08 -2.81
CA ALA A 514 8.59 10.81 -2.23
C ALA A 514 7.42 10.17 -1.48
N ALA A 515 6.78 10.93 -0.59
CA ALA A 515 5.64 10.47 0.20
C ALA A 515 4.50 9.89 -0.65
N LEU A 516 4.23 10.48 -1.84
CA LEU A 516 3.28 9.95 -2.81
C LEU A 516 3.66 8.54 -3.29
N PHE A 517 4.89 8.36 -3.75
CA PHE A 517 5.35 7.08 -4.29
C PHE A 517 5.56 6.02 -3.21
N GLU A 518 5.98 6.41 -2.02
CA GLU A 518 6.07 5.51 -0.86
C GLU A 518 4.70 5.05 -0.37
N ALA A 519 3.71 5.94 -0.35
CA ALA A 519 2.33 5.54 -0.07
C ALA A 519 1.79 4.54 -1.09
N LEU A 520 2.11 4.70 -2.39
CA LEU A 520 1.79 3.73 -3.44
C LEU A 520 2.54 2.40 -3.24
N GLU A 521 3.80 2.45 -2.80
CA GLU A 521 4.58 1.26 -2.46
C GLU A 521 3.98 0.51 -1.28
N ALA A 522 3.64 1.20 -0.19
CA ALA A 522 2.95 0.63 0.95
C ALA A 522 1.60 0.01 0.57
N LEU A 523 0.83 0.69 -0.27
CA LEU A 523 -0.42 0.19 -0.83
C LEU A 523 -0.22 -1.11 -1.64
N ALA A 524 0.81 -1.15 -2.50
CA ALA A 524 1.16 -2.34 -3.28
C ALA A 524 1.51 -3.53 -2.38
N LYS A 525 2.34 -3.31 -1.37
CA LYS A 525 2.77 -4.35 -0.42
C LYS A 525 1.63 -4.85 0.46
N ALA A 526 0.79 -3.97 0.99
CA ALA A 526 -0.38 -4.35 1.78
C ALA A 526 -1.35 -5.22 0.98
N ASN A 527 -1.59 -4.87 -0.29
CA ASN A 527 -2.44 -5.65 -1.18
C ASN A 527 -1.82 -7.01 -1.51
N LEU A 528 -0.50 -7.02 -1.82
CA LEU A 528 0.22 -8.24 -2.12
C LEU A 528 0.23 -9.22 -0.93
N ALA A 529 0.29 -8.70 0.30
CA ALA A 529 0.22 -9.53 1.51
C ALA A 529 -1.04 -10.40 1.55
N LEU A 530 -2.19 -9.86 1.13
CA LEU A 530 -3.45 -10.61 1.02
C LEU A 530 -3.40 -11.62 -0.13
N GLU A 531 -2.95 -11.20 -1.28
CA GLU A 531 -2.97 -12.00 -2.50
C GLU A 531 -2.01 -13.18 -2.45
N LEU A 532 -0.90 -13.04 -1.70
CA LEU A 532 0.03 -14.14 -1.42
C LEU A 532 -0.46 -15.08 -0.31
N ALA A 533 -1.53 -14.71 0.39
CA ALA A 533 -2.10 -15.56 1.43
C ALA A 533 -2.52 -16.95 0.89
N ASP A 534 -2.87 -17.06 -0.39
CA ASP A 534 -3.22 -18.33 -1.07
C ASP A 534 -2.05 -19.02 -1.74
N GLY A 535 -0.88 -18.40 -1.78
CA GLY A 535 0.30 -18.87 -2.49
C GLY A 535 0.47 -18.22 -3.86
N ILE A 536 1.60 -18.53 -4.49
CA ILE A 536 2.02 -18.00 -5.78
C ILE A 536 1.69 -19.01 -6.87
N THR A 537 1.06 -18.56 -7.94
CA THR A 537 0.81 -19.35 -9.15
C THR A 537 1.36 -18.59 -10.37
N GLU A 538 1.74 -19.33 -11.44
CA GLU A 538 2.20 -18.72 -12.69
C GLU A 538 1.13 -17.76 -13.26
N ASP A 539 -0.12 -18.15 -13.24
CA ASP A 539 -1.24 -17.32 -13.69
C ASP A 539 -1.33 -15.96 -12.96
N LYS A 540 -0.91 -15.89 -11.67
CA LYS A 540 -0.87 -14.62 -10.94
C LYS A 540 0.21 -13.70 -11.47
N ILE A 541 1.39 -14.24 -11.77
CA ILE A 541 2.52 -13.43 -12.30
C ILE A 541 2.13 -12.83 -13.65
N ASP A 542 1.59 -13.66 -14.55
CA ASP A 542 1.14 -13.22 -15.88
C ASP A 542 0.10 -12.09 -15.79
N ARG A 543 -0.86 -12.21 -14.86
CA ARG A 543 -1.87 -11.17 -14.64
C ARG A 543 -1.28 -9.84 -14.15
N TYR A 544 -0.32 -9.89 -13.23
CA TYR A 544 0.32 -8.65 -12.77
C TYR A 544 1.13 -8.00 -13.88
N GLN A 545 1.81 -8.80 -14.69
CA GLN A 545 2.52 -8.33 -15.86
C GLN A 545 1.59 -7.66 -16.87
N GLU A 546 0.46 -8.30 -17.20
CA GLU A 546 -0.55 -7.75 -18.11
C GLU A 546 -1.20 -6.48 -17.55
N SER A 547 -1.55 -6.47 -16.27
CA SER A 547 -2.13 -5.30 -15.60
C SER A 547 -1.18 -4.10 -15.62
N ALA A 548 0.09 -4.31 -15.29
CA ALA A 548 1.12 -3.27 -15.35
C ALA A 548 1.31 -2.73 -16.78
N SER A 549 1.43 -3.63 -17.75
CA SER A 549 1.54 -3.29 -19.17
C SER A 549 0.36 -2.46 -19.66
N SER A 550 -0.87 -2.87 -19.31
CA SER A 550 -2.09 -2.14 -19.64
C SER A 550 -2.11 -0.75 -19.02
N SER A 551 -1.71 -0.62 -17.74
CA SER A 551 -1.66 0.67 -17.03
C SER A 551 -0.65 1.63 -17.66
N ILE A 552 0.56 1.16 -18.00
CA ILE A 552 1.59 1.93 -18.71
C ILE A 552 1.05 2.43 -20.05
N SER A 553 0.43 1.54 -20.81
CA SER A 553 -0.11 1.89 -22.13
C SER A 553 -1.24 2.91 -22.05
N LYS A 554 -2.14 2.80 -21.08
CA LYS A 554 -3.20 3.80 -20.83
C LYS A 554 -2.63 5.16 -20.46
N SER A 555 -1.55 5.21 -19.67
CA SER A 555 -0.86 6.46 -19.34
C SER A 555 -0.31 7.15 -20.59
N ARG A 556 0.33 6.39 -21.48
CA ARG A 556 0.86 6.91 -22.75
C ARG A 556 -0.21 7.40 -23.71
N ILE A 557 -1.36 6.72 -23.79
CA ILE A 557 -2.52 7.19 -24.58
C ILE A 557 -2.98 8.56 -24.08
N ARG A 558 -2.86 8.83 -22.78
CA ARG A 558 -3.16 10.14 -22.17
C ARG A 558 -2.03 11.17 -22.33
N GLY A 559 -0.94 10.80 -22.96
CA GLY A 559 0.23 11.68 -23.19
C GLY A 559 1.19 11.77 -22.01
N ILE A 560 1.11 10.85 -21.04
CA ILE A 560 1.99 10.79 -19.87
C ILE A 560 2.93 9.60 -20.02
N GLU A 561 4.23 9.84 -20.07
CA GLU A 561 5.25 8.79 -20.02
C GLU A 561 5.52 8.38 -18.56
N PRO A 562 5.18 7.15 -18.15
CA PRO A 562 5.33 6.72 -16.77
C PRO A 562 6.71 6.06 -16.56
N ILE A 563 7.78 6.84 -16.59
CA ILE A 563 9.18 6.35 -16.55
C ILE A 563 9.44 5.45 -15.36
N LEU A 564 8.99 5.86 -14.17
CA LEU A 564 9.20 5.09 -12.95
C LEU A 564 8.47 3.74 -13.00
N ALA A 565 7.25 3.72 -13.57
CA ALA A 565 6.51 2.49 -13.77
C ALA A 565 7.22 1.54 -14.77
N VAL A 566 7.76 2.10 -15.87
CA VAL A 566 8.53 1.31 -16.85
C VAL A 566 9.80 0.75 -16.22
N SER A 567 10.51 1.53 -15.40
CA SER A 567 11.70 1.08 -14.68
C SER A 567 11.40 -0.10 -13.74
N TYR A 568 10.32 -0.03 -12.97
CA TYR A 568 9.94 -1.13 -12.09
C TYR A 568 9.35 -2.34 -12.84
N TYR A 569 8.70 -2.13 -13.99
CA TYR A 569 8.29 -3.23 -14.86
C TYR A 569 9.51 -3.99 -15.40
N GLU A 570 10.53 -3.29 -15.89
CA GLU A 570 11.80 -3.85 -16.36
C GLU A 570 12.49 -4.65 -15.24
N TYR A 571 12.54 -4.08 -14.04
CA TYR A 571 13.12 -4.75 -12.88
C TYR A 571 12.33 -6.02 -12.48
N ALA A 572 11.01 -5.99 -12.56
CA ALA A 572 10.18 -7.17 -12.34
C ALA A 572 10.50 -8.30 -13.34
N GLN A 573 10.74 -7.96 -14.62
CA GLN A 573 11.13 -8.94 -15.63
C GLN A 573 12.46 -9.62 -15.30
N SER A 574 13.44 -8.89 -14.80
CA SER A 574 14.72 -9.49 -14.37
C SER A 574 14.52 -10.41 -13.18
N LEU A 575 13.68 -10.07 -12.22
CA LEU A 575 13.38 -10.91 -11.06
C LEU A 575 12.66 -12.21 -11.41
N VAL A 576 11.81 -12.22 -12.45
CA VAL A 576 11.25 -13.47 -13.00
C VAL A 576 12.36 -14.36 -13.53
N ASN A 577 13.33 -13.81 -14.27
CA ASN A 577 14.46 -14.55 -14.78
C ASN A 577 15.37 -15.11 -13.66
N GLU A 578 15.48 -14.39 -12.54
CA GLU A 578 16.20 -14.81 -11.33
C GLU A 578 15.38 -15.77 -10.43
N SER A 579 14.16 -16.16 -10.84
CA SER A 579 13.23 -17.00 -10.07
C SER A 579 12.78 -16.39 -8.72
N SER A 580 12.85 -15.07 -8.59
CA SER A 580 12.37 -14.30 -7.43
C SER A 580 10.92 -13.84 -7.65
N THR A 581 10.00 -14.80 -7.70
CA THR A 581 8.63 -14.61 -8.19
C THR A 581 7.77 -13.68 -7.33
N ASP A 582 7.91 -13.74 -6.01
CA ASP A 582 7.18 -12.86 -5.07
C ASP A 582 7.63 -11.40 -5.20
N ALA A 583 8.94 -11.16 -5.32
CA ALA A 583 9.48 -9.83 -5.58
C ALA A 583 9.04 -9.31 -6.97
N ALA A 584 9.04 -10.16 -7.99
CA ALA A 584 8.57 -9.80 -9.32
C ALA A 584 7.09 -9.35 -9.30
N MET A 585 6.24 -10.10 -8.60
CA MET A 585 4.82 -9.74 -8.42
C MET A 585 4.66 -8.37 -7.75
N PHE A 586 5.46 -8.09 -6.71
CA PHE A 586 5.45 -6.79 -6.06
C PHE A 586 5.79 -5.66 -7.05
N TYR A 587 6.89 -5.78 -7.79
CA TYR A 587 7.32 -4.73 -8.71
C TYR A 587 6.37 -4.55 -9.91
N TYR A 588 5.77 -5.61 -10.46
CA TYR A 588 4.69 -5.47 -11.44
C TYR A 588 3.49 -4.74 -10.86
N LYS A 589 3.07 -5.09 -9.63
CA LYS A 589 1.94 -4.43 -8.98
C LYS A 589 2.22 -2.95 -8.72
N TYR A 590 3.39 -2.63 -8.21
CA TYR A 590 3.81 -1.25 -7.96
C TYR A 590 3.89 -0.46 -9.26
N SER A 591 4.50 -1.02 -10.29
CA SER A 591 4.50 -0.46 -11.66
C SER A 591 3.10 -0.17 -12.17
N GLY A 592 2.13 -1.06 -11.92
CA GLY A 592 0.74 -0.89 -12.36
C GLY A 592 -0.02 0.23 -11.64
N LEU A 593 0.35 0.57 -10.40
CA LEU A 593 -0.31 1.62 -9.60
C LEU A 593 0.17 3.04 -9.96
N ILE A 594 1.44 3.21 -10.30
CA ILE A 594 2.04 4.53 -10.58
C ILE A 594 1.30 5.29 -11.68
N PRO A 595 0.96 4.73 -12.86
CA PRO A 595 0.24 5.44 -13.91
C PRO A 595 -1.12 5.98 -13.48
N GLY A 596 -1.78 5.27 -12.56
CA GLY A 596 -3.04 5.71 -11.95
C GLY A 596 -2.87 7.02 -11.18
N ALA A 597 -1.86 7.11 -10.33
CA ALA A 597 -1.56 8.30 -9.55
C ALA A 597 -1.20 9.50 -10.43
N LEU A 598 -0.44 9.29 -11.50
CA LEU A 598 -0.07 10.36 -12.44
C LEU A 598 -1.27 10.95 -13.18
N SER A 599 -2.36 10.20 -13.33
CA SER A 599 -3.57 10.66 -14.01
C SER A 599 -4.35 11.73 -13.24
N PHE A 600 -4.14 11.86 -11.93
CA PHE A 600 -4.85 12.80 -11.06
C PHE A 600 -4.15 14.16 -10.92
N THR A 601 -2.88 14.27 -11.27
CA THR A 601 -2.05 15.46 -11.04
C THR A 601 -2.03 16.44 -12.23
N GLY A 602 -2.63 16.11 -13.39
CA GLY A 602 -2.54 16.93 -14.59
C GLY A 602 -3.84 17.56 -15.03
N THR A 603 -4.00 18.86 -14.89
CA THR A 603 -4.87 19.66 -15.77
C THR A 603 -4.18 19.84 -17.11
N TYR A 604 -4.26 18.84 -17.99
CA TYR A 604 -3.88 19.04 -19.38
C TYR A 604 -4.90 19.97 -20.05
N GLY A 605 -4.43 21.09 -20.55
CA GLY A 605 -5.09 22.23 -21.15
C GLY A 605 -6.41 21.96 -21.87
N GLY A 606 -7.53 22.08 -21.15
CA GLY A 606 -8.86 21.96 -21.70
C GLY A 606 -9.89 21.83 -20.58
N GLN A 607 -10.30 22.97 -20.05
CA GLN A 607 -11.38 23.12 -19.06
C GLN A 607 -11.14 22.37 -17.74
N SER A 608 -10.71 23.11 -16.75
CA SER A 608 -10.67 22.72 -15.36
C SER A 608 -12.02 22.17 -14.92
N SER A 609 -12.18 20.84 -14.90
CA SER A 609 -13.02 20.28 -13.85
C SER A 609 -12.18 20.43 -12.57
N ARG A 610 -12.53 21.41 -11.76
CA ARG A 610 -12.05 21.48 -10.41
C ARG A 610 -12.36 20.15 -9.76
N TYR A 611 -11.39 19.29 -9.68
CA TYR A 611 -11.38 18.27 -8.66
C TYR A 611 -11.20 19.05 -7.35
N THR A 612 -12.31 19.49 -6.78
CA THR A 612 -12.33 19.86 -5.37
C THR A 612 -11.97 18.56 -4.69
N GLY A 613 -10.82 18.56 -4.03
CA GLY A 613 -10.21 17.42 -3.38
C GLY A 613 -11.21 16.48 -2.74
N ILE A 614 -10.82 15.25 -2.51
CA ILE A 614 -11.57 14.31 -1.66
C ILE A 614 -12.29 15.17 -0.62
N PRO A 615 -13.64 15.24 -0.64
CA PRO A 615 -14.34 16.13 0.28
C PRO A 615 -13.75 15.83 1.65
N GLU A 616 -13.25 16.85 2.35
CA GLU A 616 -12.80 16.68 3.72
C GLU A 616 -13.82 15.76 4.35
N ILE A 617 -13.43 14.51 4.56
CA ILE A 617 -14.23 13.60 5.34
C ILE A 617 -14.22 14.29 6.69
N ASN A 618 -15.28 14.99 6.98
CA ASN A 618 -15.55 15.52 8.29
C ASN A 618 -15.73 14.28 9.15
N ILE A 619 -14.59 13.66 9.47
CA ILE A 619 -14.51 12.51 10.35
C ILE A 619 -15.13 13.04 11.61
N SER A 620 -16.32 12.49 11.91
CA SER A 620 -17.00 12.73 13.19
C SER A 620 -15.93 12.86 14.28
N PRO A 621 -16.07 13.79 15.23
CA PRO A 621 -15.08 14.03 16.29
C PRO A 621 -14.62 12.79 17.06
N TRP A 622 -15.26 11.66 16.83
CA TRP A 622 -14.94 10.36 17.40
C TRP A 622 -13.77 9.62 16.73
N ASN A 623 -13.40 9.98 15.48
CA ASN A 623 -12.27 9.34 14.79
C ASN A 623 -11.01 10.22 14.70
N GLN A 624 -11.11 11.50 15.07
CA GLN A 624 -9.91 12.29 15.30
C GLN A 624 -9.37 11.99 16.70
N GLY A 625 -8.63 10.90 16.79
CA GLY A 625 -7.59 10.73 17.79
C GLY A 625 -8.01 10.87 19.25
N ILE A 626 -8.20 9.74 19.85
CA ILE A 626 -7.91 9.59 21.30
C ILE A 626 -6.51 10.11 21.66
N PHE A 627 -5.66 10.50 20.70
CA PHE A 627 -4.25 10.81 20.93
C PHE A 627 -3.76 12.23 20.60
N ARG A 628 -4.56 13.15 20.10
CA ARG A 628 -4.05 14.49 19.69
C ARG A 628 -4.75 15.75 20.22
N HIS A 629 -5.51 15.73 21.30
CA HIS A 629 -5.96 16.97 21.92
C HIS A 629 -5.29 17.21 23.28
N LYS A 630 -4.56 18.33 23.41
CA LYS A 630 -4.00 18.84 24.68
C LYS A 630 -5.04 18.91 25.79
N GLU A 631 -6.31 19.08 25.48
CA GLU A 631 -7.41 19.11 26.43
C GLU A 631 -7.68 17.76 27.11
N TYR A 632 -7.48 16.64 26.38
CA TYR A 632 -7.60 15.30 26.98
C TYR A 632 -6.37 14.95 27.83
N GLN A 633 -5.19 15.48 27.51
CA GLN A 633 -4.03 15.33 28.38
C GLN A 633 -4.27 16.01 29.72
N ILE A 634 -4.97 17.14 29.75
CA ILE A 634 -5.36 17.82 30.99
C ILE A 634 -6.42 17.00 31.72
N LEU A 635 -7.39 16.40 31.01
CA LEU A 635 -8.42 15.55 31.64
C LEU A 635 -7.80 14.27 32.23
N PHE A 636 -6.89 13.61 31.53
CA PHE A 636 -6.15 12.46 32.07
C PHE A 636 -5.21 12.85 33.21
N ALA A 637 -4.57 14.01 33.15
CA ALA A 637 -3.77 14.54 34.25
C ALA A 637 -4.62 14.82 35.48
N VAL A 638 -5.84 15.36 35.31
CA VAL A 638 -6.79 15.62 36.41
C VAL A 638 -7.36 14.33 36.98
N ILE A 639 -7.72 13.34 36.13
CA ILE A 639 -8.20 12.03 36.57
C ILE A 639 -7.07 11.22 37.21
N GLY A 640 -5.87 11.25 36.65
CA GLY A 640 -4.69 10.62 37.22
C GLY A 640 -4.25 11.30 38.54
N GLY A 641 -4.35 12.62 38.63
CA GLY A 641 -4.06 13.38 39.83
C GLY A 641 -5.08 13.09 40.96
N LEU A 642 -6.36 12.98 40.62
CA LEU A 642 -7.41 12.60 41.60
C LEU A 642 -7.29 11.14 42.03
N GLY A 643 -6.97 10.24 41.10
CA GLY A 643 -6.67 8.83 41.41
C GLY A 643 -5.42 8.66 42.28
N GLY A 644 -4.37 9.43 42.00
CA GLY A 644 -3.15 9.48 42.82
C GLY A 644 -3.39 10.05 44.21
N LEU A 645 -4.25 11.07 44.36
CA LEU A 645 -4.65 11.61 45.64
C LEU A 645 -5.48 10.60 46.46
N CYS A 646 -6.40 9.89 45.85
CA CYS A 646 -7.17 8.83 46.50
C CYS A 646 -6.26 7.62 46.91
N ALA A 647 -5.31 7.24 46.09
CA ALA A 647 -4.31 6.21 46.42
C ALA A 647 -3.36 6.68 47.54
N GLY A 648 -2.92 7.96 47.53
CA GLY A 648 -2.07 8.57 48.55
C GLY A 648 -2.75 8.62 49.90
N VAL A 649 -4.03 8.96 49.94
CA VAL A 649 -4.84 8.98 51.18
C VAL A 649 -5.07 7.55 51.71
N ALA A 650 -5.30 6.57 50.82
CA ALA A 650 -5.44 5.16 51.20
C ALA A 650 -4.16 4.55 51.76
N ILE A 651 -2.98 4.93 51.23
CA ILE A 651 -1.68 4.47 51.71
C ILE A 651 -1.28 5.17 53.01
N GLY A 652 -1.72 6.43 53.22
CA GLY A 652 -1.44 7.18 54.45
C GLY A 652 -2.25 6.73 55.68
N LEU A 653 -3.29 5.92 55.49
CA LEU A 653 -4.15 5.42 56.57
C LEU A 653 -3.88 3.95 56.97
N LEU A 654 -2.86 3.30 56.41
CA LEU A 654 -2.45 1.98 56.84
C LEU A 654 -1.37 2.10 57.94
N PRO A 655 -1.55 1.55 59.16
CA PRO A 655 -0.55 1.60 60.19
C PRO A 655 0.65 0.74 59.85
N SER A 656 1.80 1.27 60.21
CA SER A 656 3.11 0.68 60.14
C SER A 656 3.20 -0.73 60.76
N ALA A 657 2.99 -1.76 59.93
CA ALA A 657 3.28 -3.15 60.30
C ALA A 657 3.82 -3.90 59.07
N TYR A 658 5.07 -3.63 58.74
CA TYR A 658 5.98 -4.60 58.13
C TYR A 658 7.41 -4.03 58.09
N LYS A 659 8.06 -4.07 59.25
CA LYS A 659 9.51 -4.01 59.34
C LYS A 659 10.00 -5.45 59.43
N GLY A 660 10.78 -5.87 58.48
CA GLY A 660 11.65 -7.02 58.65
C GLY A 660 11.59 -8.08 57.58
N ARG A 661 12.38 -7.89 56.54
CA ARG A 661 13.31 -8.95 56.07
C ARG A 661 14.29 -8.36 55.08
N LYS A 662 15.51 -8.28 55.53
CA LYS A 662 16.69 -7.97 54.76
C LYS A 662 17.14 -9.16 53.92
N GLU A 663 17.63 -8.80 52.73
CA GLU A 663 18.76 -9.39 52.01
C GLU A 663 18.74 -10.89 51.67
N LYS A 664 18.64 -11.21 50.39
CA LYS A 664 19.74 -11.91 49.69
C LYS A 664 19.52 -11.99 48.19
N SER A 665 20.60 -11.68 47.52
CA SER A 665 21.05 -12.22 46.24
C SER A 665 20.59 -11.51 44.97
N ASN A 666 21.31 -10.47 44.71
CA ASN A 666 21.63 -9.95 43.37
C ASN A 666 22.55 -10.95 42.66
N LYS A 667 22.15 -11.52 41.57
CA LYS A 667 23.00 -11.91 40.42
C LYS A 667 22.11 -12.41 39.25
N ASN A 668 22.41 -11.86 38.08
CA ASN A 668 21.94 -12.26 36.75
C ASN A 668 20.63 -11.63 36.27
N LEU A 669 20.69 -10.36 35.89
CA LEU A 669 19.93 -9.79 34.83
C LEU A 669 20.90 -9.30 33.76
N VAL A 670 21.18 -10.17 32.80
CA VAL A 670 21.72 -9.79 31.49
C VAL A 670 20.52 -9.29 30.67
N PRO A 671 20.58 -8.12 30.06
CA PRO A 671 19.50 -7.67 29.19
C PRO A 671 19.48 -8.55 27.93
N ARG A 672 18.50 -9.42 27.84
CA ARG A 672 18.10 -10.03 26.57
C ARG A 672 17.21 -9.00 25.88
N ASN A 673 17.68 -8.32 24.86
CA ASN A 673 16.82 -7.79 23.76
C ASN A 673 17.51 -6.80 22.81
N ILE A 674 18.83 -6.76 22.71
CA ILE A 674 19.49 -5.92 21.72
C ILE A 674 19.74 -6.68 20.41
N ASN A 675 19.94 -8.00 20.46
CA ASN A 675 20.25 -8.80 19.26
C ASN A 675 19.05 -9.12 18.36
N ASN A 676 17.81 -9.02 18.86
CA ASN A 676 16.64 -9.32 18.02
C ASN A 676 16.20 -8.13 17.14
N HIS A 677 16.59 -6.92 17.50
CA HIS A 677 16.23 -5.73 16.71
C HIS A 677 17.16 -5.56 15.50
N TYR A 678 18.45 -5.85 15.69
CA TYR A 678 19.45 -5.80 14.60
C TYR A 678 19.25 -6.89 13.55
N ASP A 679 19.00 -8.15 13.97
CA ASP A 679 18.74 -9.26 13.06
C ASP A 679 17.43 -9.02 12.24
N LYS A 680 16.46 -8.28 12.79
CA LYS A 680 15.20 -7.98 12.11
C LYS A 680 15.37 -6.85 11.08
N LYS A 681 16.07 -5.77 11.46
CA LYS A 681 16.31 -4.62 10.56
C LYS A 681 17.17 -5.01 9.36
N ILE A 682 18.24 -5.77 9.55
CA ILE A 682 19.08 -6.25 8.45
C ILE A 682 18.31 -7.18 7.48
N ASN A 683 17.41 -8.03 7.99
CA ASN A 683 16.62 -8.92 7.12
C ASN A 683 15.51 -8.19 6.35
N ASP A 684 14.90 -7.13 6.91
CA ASP A 684 13.72 -6.50 6.36
C ASP A 684 14.06 -5.35 5.38
N GLU A 685 15.15 -4.60 5.59
CA GLU A 685 15.58 -3.48 4.72
C GLU A 685 16.37 -3.92 3.47
N TYR A 686 17.17 -4.98 3.56
CA TYR A 686 18.05 -5.39 2.46
C TYR A 686 17.38 -6.30 1.43
N PHE A 687 16.22 -6.90 1.76
CA PHE A 687 15.47 -7.71 0.80
C PHE A 687 14.56 -6.91 -0.15
N SER A 688 14.35 -5.61 0.10
CA SER A 688 13.51 -4.78 -0.76
C SER A 688 14.23 -4.20 -1.99
N GLU A 689 15.57 -4.20 -2.03
CA GLU A 689 16.32 -3.58 -3.14
C GLU A 689 17.62 -4.30 -3.53
N GLY A 690 17.68 -5.57 -3.47
CA GLY A 690 18.85 -6.32 -3.87
C GLY A 690 19.24 -7.32 -2.78
N GLN A 691 19.28 -8.56 -3.16
CA GLN A 691 19.50 -9.68 -2.26
C GLN A 691 20.78 -9.51 -1.44
N ILE A 692 20.69 -9.58 -0.11
CA ILE A 692 21.87 -9.85 0.72
C ILE A 692 22.47 -11.18 0.26
N PRO A 693 23.76 -11.25 -0.06
CA PRO A 693 24.40 -12.50 -0.44
C PRO A 693 24.12 -13.58 0.59
N ARG A 694 23.83 -14.78 0.13
CA ARG A 694 23.61 -15.97 1.00
C ARG A 694 24.75 -16.15 2.02
N SER A 695 25.95 -15.72 1.68
CA SER A 695 27.15 -15.73 2.54
C SER A 695 26.97 -14.96 3.86
N ILE A 696 26.32 -13.80 3.85
CA ILE A 696 26.09 -13.00 5.07
C ILE A 696 25.06 -13.72 5.97
N LYS A 697 23.98 -14.23 5.35
CA LYS A 697 22.92 -14.96 6.08
C LYS A 697 23.45 -16.25 6.73
N ASP A 698 24.39 -16.93 6.06
CA ASP A 698 25.04 -18.15 6.57
C ASP A 698 26.12 -17.84 7.61
N TYR A 699 26.80 -16.70 7.50
CA TYR A 699 27.78 -16.24 8.48
C TYR A 699 27.13 -15.99 9.84
N TYR A 700 26.02 -15.25 9.89
CA TYR A 700 25.28 -15.01 11.14
C TYR A 700 24.56 -16.26 11.68
N LYS A 701 24.16 -17.22 10.81
CA LYS A 701 23.62 -18.51 11.26
C LYS A 701 24.66 -19.47 11.81
N LYS A 702 25.90 -19.42 11.35
CA LYS A 702 26.97 -20.30 11.84
C LYS A 702 27.57 -19.84 13.15
N ASN A 703 27.42 -18.57 13.51
CA ASN A 703 28.04 -17.98 14.70
C ASN A 703 27.01 -17.72 15.83
N LYS A 704 25.80 -18.23 15.70
CA LYS A 704 24.85 -18.51 16.79
C LYS A 704 25.06 -19.93 17.31
#